data_99d5759a434ae3d331efb7c3e8bb22df
#
_entry.id   99d5759a434ae3d331efb7c3e8bb22df
#
_cell.length_a   1.000
_cell.length_b   1.000
_cell.length_c   1.000
_cell.angle_alpha   90.00
_cell.angle_beta   90.00
_cell.angle_gamma   90.00
#
_symmetry.space_group_name_H-M   'P 1'
#
loop_
_entity.id
_entity.type
_entity.pdbx_description
1 polymer ?
#
loop_
_entity_poly.entity_id
_entity_poly.type
_entity_poly.pdbx_seq_one_letter_code
_entity_poly.pdbx_strand_id
1 'polypeptide(L)'
;MLTRLTFALAASAALVPTAIRAQAPAAAPKPAAITVQAVPGVPTELAARTRPYMELRSAGFSGWNSRDRSMLIRTRFGNVPQLHRVAGPLMDRHQISFEAEPVGGSWAPSGDVLLVTKDRGGDEFFQIHRLESGRLVQLTDGKSRNSLGAWSKDGKLVGYSSTRRNGADTDLYVMDPRNPATDRLVAQVKGGGWSIAAFAPGNAKALVINYQQVTNSDPYLLDLATRQLTPIGNHKADIAFGGAQYAPNGQLWVLSDEGSDVQRLGRMDTATGRFIAIANAGRWDIDEFDISEDGRTIAYLTNEAGISRLYLLDTASGRSRRVDSLPVGVAGGLEFAPWGELGFSFNSARGPADAWSLKPASSKLTRWTQSETGGLDFSRNPEPQLVEVRSFDGEPVSGFLYRPDPAKFPGKRPVIVDIHGGPEGQERPGFMGRDNYLINDLGIAVFLPNVRGSTGFGKRFVSLDNGAFKREDSVKDIGAFLDALKADPALDPARMAVTGGSYGGYMCYASAIRYADAFKGALCNVAISNFVTFLENTQSYRRDLRRVEYGDERDPAQRVKLLEISPLRRVGEIRAPMFVVQGANDPRVPKSEADQVVAALNARPGATPTWYMVGENEGHGFAKKENQDYLFWSTLQFWQQTLLK
;
A
#
# COMPACT_ATOMS: atom_id res chain seq x y z
N MET A 1 -91.84 27.74 47.04
CA MET A 1 -90.41 28.16 47.10
C MET A 1 -89.62 27.10 46.47
N LEU A 2 -89.08 27.41 45.26
CA LEU A 2 -88.48 26.45 44.36
C LEU A 2 -86.98 26.39 44.58
N THR A 3 -86.48 25.22 44.88
CA THR A 3 -85.06 24.92 44.96
C THR A 3 -84.56 24.41 43.58
N ARG A 4 -83.61 25.08 42.96
CA ARG A 4 -82.97 24.62 41.69
C ARG A 4 -81.81 23.70 42.00
N LEU A 5 -81.84 22.47 41.45
CA LEU A 5 -80.71 21.57 41.37
C LEU A 5 -79.90 21.89 40.12
N THR A 6 -78.60 22.11 40.31
CA THR A 6 -77.65 22.25 39.24
C THR A 6 -76.93 20.92 39.06
N PHE A 7 -77.00 20.34 37.85
CA PHE A 7 -76.27 19.15 37.46
C PHE A 7 -74.85 19.60 36.92
N ALA A 8 -73.83 19.08 37.52
CA ALA A 8 -72.46 19.23 37.00
C ALA A 8 -72.13 18.04 36.09
N LEU A 9 -71.86 18.32 34.81
CA LEU A 9 -71.29 17.35 33.86
C LEU A 9 -69.76 17.21 34.12
N ALA A 10 -69.35 16.02 34.51
CA ALA A 10 -67.94 15.66 34.56
C ALA A 10 -67.47 15.22 33.16
N ALA A 11 -66.60 16.00 32.52
CA ALA A 11 -65.97 15.63 31.28
C ALA A 11 -64.75 14.70 31.54
N SER A 12 -64.89 13.44 31.17
CA SER A 12 -63.75 12.46 31.20
C SER A 12 -62.80 12.74 30.04
N ALA A 13 -61.67 13.32 30.37
CA ALA A 13 -60.54 13.45 29.36
C ALA A 13 -59.89 12.07 29.17
N ALA A 14 -60.07 11.47 28.01
CA ALA A 14 -59.38 10.27 27.60
C ALA A 14 -57.93 10.63 27.31
N LEU A 15 -56.98 10.18 28.14
CA LEU A 15 -55.54 10.21 27.88
C LEU A 15 -55.25 9.24 26.73
N VAL A 16 -55.02 9.79 25.53
CA VAL A 16 -54.43 9.05 24.39
C VAL A 16 -52.95 8.87 24.70
N PRO A 17 -52.42 7.65 24.78
CA PRO A 17 -50.99 7.46 24.95
C PRO A 17 -50.28 7.94 23.69
N THR A 18 -49.57 9.04 23.77
CA THR A 18 -48.59 9.46 22.74
C THR A 18 -47.48 8.41 22.71
N ALA A 19 -47.49 7.58 21.68
CA ALA A 19 -46.38 6.70 21.39
C ALA A 19 -45.10 7.55 21.21
N ILE A 20 -44.20 7.48 22.19
CA ILE A 20 -42.86 8.05 22.07
C ILE A 20 -42.21 7.30 20.92
N ARG A 21 -42.22 7.88 19.72
CA ARG A 21 -41.35 7.42 18.63
C ARG A 21 -39.92 7.59 19.13
N ALA A 22 -39.22 6.48 19.34
CA ALA A 22 -37.79 6.51 19.59
C ALA A 22 -37.16 7.34 18.48
N GLN A 23 -36.58 8.48 18.86
CA GLN A 23 -35.88 9.35 17.93
C GLN A 23 -34.71 8.55 17.39
N ALA A 24 -34.59 8.42 16.06
CA ALA A 24 -33.44 7.75 15.45
C ALA A 24 -32.15 8.37 16.01
N PRO A 25 -31.15 7.56 16.38
CA PRO A 25 -29.91 8.09 16.92
C PRO A 25 -29.30 9.13 15.94
N ALA A 26 -28.82 10.24 16.48
CA ALA A 26 -28.19 11.27 15.67
C ALA A 26 -27.07 10.65 14.84
N ALA A 27 -27.01 10.97 13.54
CA ALA A 27 -25.99 10.44 12.64
C ALA A 27 -24.81 11.41 12.54
N ALA A 28 -23.58 10.85 12.49
CA ALA A 28 -22.39 11.61 12.17
C ALA A 28 -22.50 12.18 10.74
N PRO A 29 -21.98 13.40 10.48
CA PRO A 29 -22.08 14.02 9.17
C PRO A 29 -21.34 13.16 8.13
N LYS A 30 -22.04 12.88 7.02
CA LYS A 30 -21.44 12.24 5.85
C LYS A 30 -20.69 13.28 5.05
N PRO A 31 -19.39 13.06 4.68
CA PRO A 31 -18.65 13.94 3.80
C PRO A 31 -19.38 14.17 2.47
N ALA A 32 -19.31 15.40 1.95
CA ALA A 32 -19.98 15.75 0.69
C ALA A 32 -19.48 14.92 -0.52
N ALA A 33 -18.21 14.52 -0.48
CA ALA A 33 -17.58 13.70 -1.51
C ALA A 33 -17.91 12.19 -1.39
N ILE A 34 -18.70 11.77 -0.41
CA ILE A 34 -19.10 10.37 -0.28
C ILE A 34 -20.52 10.16 -0.78
N THR A 35 -20.65 9.28 -1.77
CA THR A 35 -21.93 8.74 -2.24
C THR A 35 -22.13 7.34 -1.66
N VAL A 36 -23.34 7.02 -1.20
CA VAL A 36 -23.66 5.71 -0.62
C VAL A 36 -24.98 5.16 -1.15
N GLN A 37 -25.04 3.84 -1.29
CA GLN A 37 -26.25 3.08 -1.58
C GLN A 37 -26.41 1.99 -0.51
N ALA A 38 -27.56 1.90 0.11
CA ALA A 38 -27.91 0.93 1.15
C ALA A 38 -27.00 0.94 2.39
N VAL A 39 -26.07 1.87 2.52
CA VAL A 39 -25.20 2.04 3.71
C VAL A 39 -25.98 2.84 4.75
N PRO A 40 -26.18 2.32 5.97
CA PRO A 40 -26.87 3.04 7.04
C PRO A 40 -26.11 4.31 7.48
N GLY A 41 -26.82 5.31 7.98
CA GLY A 41 -26.20 6.46 8.63
C GLY A 41 -25.33 6.03 9.82
N VAL A 42 -24.18 6.65 9.98
CA VAL A 42 -23.24 6.34 11.07
C VAL A 42 -23.74 6.95 12.38
N PRO A 43 -23.95 6.15 13.45
CA PRO A 43 -24.33 6.69 14.76
C PRO A 43 -23.24 7.62 15.33
N THR A 44 -23.62 8.79 15.84
CA THR A 44 -22.66 9.73 16.46
C THR A 44 -21.90 9.11 17.63
N GLU A 45 -22.54 8.19 18.36
CA GLU A 45 -21.91 7.45 19.46
C GLU A 45 -20.74 6.56 18.96
N LEU A 46 -20.90 5.90 17.81
CA LEU A 46 -19.83 5.09 17.21
C LEU A 46 -18.64 5.98 16.81
N ALA A 47 -18.92 7.12 16.18
CA ALA A 47 -17.88 8.09 15.81
C ALA A 47 -17.16 8.64 17.06
N ALA A 48 -17.88 8.95 18.14
CA ALA A 48 -17.30 9.43 19.38
C ALA A 48 -16.41 8.36 20.06
N ARG A 49 -16.89 7.12 20.14
CA ARG A 49 -16.16 6.01 20.77
C ARG A 49 -14.86 5.66 20.04
N THR A 50 -14.85 5.75 18.71
CA THR A 50 -13.70 5.43 17.89
C THR A 50 -12.72 6.58 17.73
N ARG A 51 -13.04 7.78 18.22
CA ARG A 51 -12.21 8.99 18.05
C ARG A 51 -10.72 8.80 18.36
N PRO A 52 -10.29 8.11 19.44
CA PRO A 52 -8.85 7.90 19.69
C PRO A 52 -8.15 7.22 18.53
N TYR A 53 -8.78 6.24 17.89
CA TYR A 53 -8.23 5.52 16.73
C TYR A 53 -8.21 6.38 15.44
N MET A 54 -9.09 7.38 15.33
CA MET A 54 -9.09 8.33 14.20
C MET A 54 -7.98 9.37 14.32
N GLU A 55 -7.43 9.57 15.51
CA GLU A 55 -6.32 10.50 15.77
C GLU A 55 -4.94 9.83 15.72
N LEU A 56 -4.88 8.55 15.34
CA LEU A 56 -3.61 7.88 15.05
C LEU A 56 -2.91 8.58 13.87
N ARG A 57 -1.61 8.79 14.02
CA ARG A 57 -0.75 9.33 12.99
C ARG A 57 0.48 8.44 12.84
N SER A 58 1.15 8.58 11.72
CA SER A 58 2.45 7.99 11.46
C SER A 58 3.37 9.05 10.91
N ALA A 59 4.66 8.89 11.07
CA ALA A 59 5.68 9.75 10.49
C ALA A 59 6.65 8.90 9.66
N GLY A 60 6.52 8.95 8.34
CA GLY A 60 7.43 8.29 7.43
C GLY A 60 8.64 9.17 7.15
N PHE A 61 9.86 8.63 7.28
CA PHE A 61 11.09 9.28 6.83
C PHE A 61 11.06 9.42 5.30
N SER A 62 11.47 10.58 4.79
CA SER A 62 11.45 10.92 3.36
C SER A 62 12.76 11.57 2.88
N GLY A 63 13.81 11.52 3.70
CA GLY A 63 15.14 11.96 3.33
C GLY A 63 15.79 12.93 4.30
N TRP A 64 17.07 13.19 4.05
CA TRP A 64 17.89 14.14 4.80
C TRP A 64 18.04 15.47 4.05
N ASN A 65 18.02 16.57 4.79
CA ASN A 65 18.55 17.84 4.27
C ASN A 65 20.04 17.95 4.61
N SER A 66 20.90 17.93 3.58
CA SER A 66 22.35 17.98 3.78
C SER A 66 22.89 19.30 4.33
N ARG A 67 22.13 20.41 4.24
CA ARG A 67 22.56 21.73 4.69
C ARG A 67 22.37 21.95 6.18
N ASP A 68 21.24 21.49 6.73
CA ASP A 68 20.87 21.76 8.13
C ASP A 68 20.71 20.50 8.97
N ARG A 69 20.99 19.34 8.40
CA ARG A 69 20.92 18.00 9.01
C ARG A 69 19.54 17.62 9.54
N SER A 70 18.48 18.30 9.08
CA SER A 70 17.11 17.95 9.43
C SER A 70 16.61 16.74 8.64
N MET A 71 15.62 16.03 9.19
CA MET A 71 14.85 15.03 8.45
C MET A 71 13.65 15.68 7.75
N LEU A 72 13.41 15.26 6.52
CA LEU A 72 12.12 15.37 5.87
C LEU A 72 11.28 14.17 6.30
N ILE A 73 10.07 14.42 6.75
CA ILE A 73 9.10 13.38 7.06
C ILE A 73 7.78 13.65 6.36
N ARG A 74 7.02 12.59 6.15
CA ARG A 74 5.64 12.67 5.69
C ARG A 74 4.71 12.24 6.81
N THR A 75 3.83 13.14 7.25
CA THR A 75 2.84 12.88 8.31
C THR A 75 1.58 13.70 8.06
N ARG A 76 0.52 13.44 8.84
CA ARG A 76 -0.79 14.08 8.66
C ARG A 76 -1.24 14.75 9.95
N PHE A 77 -1.42 16.06 9.92
CA PHE A 77 -2.11 16.84 10.98
C PHE A 77 -3.49 17.33 10.51
N GLY A 78 -3.66 17.58 9.23
CA GLY A 78 -4.93 17.98 8.61
C GLY A 78 -5.67 16.81 7.95
N ASN A 79 -6.29 17.10 6.81
CA ASN A 79 -7.10 16.12 6.06
C ASN A 79 -6.25 15.13 5.23
N VAL A 80 -5.05 15.53 4.81
CA VAL A 80 -4.16 14.73 3.98
C VAL A 80 -2.72 14.77 4.49
N PRO A 81 -1.89 13.74 4.18
CA PRO A 81 -0.46 13.74 4.51
C PRO A 81 0.28 14.87 3.81
N GLN A 82 1.12 15.58 4.58
CA GLN A 82 1.96 16.70 4.15
C GLN A 82 3.43 16.46 4.52
N LEU A 83 4.31 17.26 3.93
CA LEU A 83 5.73 17.24 4.26
C LEU A 83 6.01 18.13 5.48
N HIS A 84 6.86 17.61 6.36
CA HIS A 84 7.29 18.28 7.57
C HIS A 84 8.81 18.16 7.71
N ARG A 85 9.43 19.16 8.34
CA ARG A 85 10.83 19.18 8.70
C ARG A 85 10.97 18.91 10.20
N VAL A 86 11.90 18.02 10.56
CA VAL A 86 12.29 17.76 11.96
C VAL A 86 13.76 18.13 12.13
N ALA A 87 14.05 19.13 12.95
CA ALA A 87 15.39 19.71 13.08
C ALA A 87 16.36 18.85 13.91
N GLY A 88 15.83 17.94 14.73
CA GLY A 88 16.61 17.03 15.59
C GLY A 88 15.72 15.99 16.24
N PRO A 89 16.31 14.99 16.91
CA PRO A 89 15.56 13.92 17.54
C PRO A 89 14.50 14.43 18.54
N LEU A 90 13.26 14.01 18.34
CA LEU A 90 12.07 14.35 19.13
C LEU A 90 11.74 15.84 19.18
N MET A 91 12.29 16.63 18.26
CA MET A 91 11.89 18.04 18.08
C MET A 91 10.53 18.14 17.35
N ASP A 92 10.00 19.36 17.27
CA ASP A 92 8.75 19.64 16.59
C ASP A 92 8.78 19.23 15.12
N ARG A 93 7.61 18.81 14.61
CA ARG A 93 7.39 18.49 13.20
C ARG A 93 6.83 19.73 12.51
N HIS A 94 7.72 20.56 11.99
CA HIS A 94 7.38 21.79 11.31
C HIS A 94 6.82 21.52 9.91
N GLN A 95 5.52 21.80 9.69
CA GLN A 95 4.87 21.59 8.38
C GLN A 95 5.42 22.58 7.35
N ILE A 96 5.80 22.08 6.17
CA ILE A 96 6.41 22.88 5.08
C ILE A 96 5.63 22.83 3.77
N SER A 97 4.62 21.95 3.64
CA SER A 97 3.68 21.92 2.51
C SER A 97 2.25 22.05 2.99
N PHE A 98 1.36 22.69 2.20
CA PHE A 98 -0.01 23.03 2.61
C PHE A 98 -0.98 22.78 1.46
N GLU A 99 -1.05 21.54 0.99
CA GLU A 99 -1.82 21.15 -0.16
C GLU A 99 -3.15 20.47 0.24
N ALA A 100 -4.15 20.55 -0.64
CA ALA A 100 -5.42 19.86 -0.46
C ALA A 100 -5.32 18.36 -0.79
N GLU A 101 -4.27 17.95 -1.52
CA GLU A 101 -3.99 16.56 -1.89
C GLU A 101 -2.77 16.02 -1.13
N PRO A 102 -2.64 14.70 -0.98
CA PRO A 102 -1.44 14.10 -0.43
C PRO A 102 -0.20 14.44 -1.25
N VAL A 103 0.92 14.69 -0.57
CA VAL A 103 2.18 15.02 -1.24
C VAL A 103 3.29 14.02 -0.89
N GLY A 104 4.19 13.77 -1.85
CA GLY A 104 5.49 13.16 -1.65
C GLY A 104 6.60 14.19 -1.82
N GLY A 105 7.79 13.95 -1.27
CA GLY A 105 8.91 14.88 -1.40
C GLY A 105 10.26 14.18 -1.47
N SER A 106 11.21 14.83 -2.16
CA SER A 106 12.60 14.39 -2.29
C SER A 106 13.54 15.58 -2.32
N TRP A 107 14.49 15.63 -1.39
CA TRP A 107 15.55 16.64 -1.41
C TRP A 107 16.57 16.37 -2.53
N ALA A 108 17.03 17.43 -3.17
CA ALA A 108 18.28 17.33 -3.91
C ALA A 108 19.41 16.96 -2.94
N PRO A 109 20.41 16.14 -3.34
CA PRO A 109 21.56 15.79 -2.50
C PRO A 109 22.30 17.03 -1.95
N SER A 110 22.26 18.15 -2.67
CA SER A 110 22.81 19.45 -2.25
C SER A 110 21.98 20.17 -1.16
N GLY A 111 20.79 19.68 -0.84
CA GLY A 111 19.91 20.20 0.22
C GLY A 111 19.29 21.58 -0.05
N ASP A 112 19.34 22.08 -1.30
CA ASP A 112 18.84 23.41 -1.66
C ASP A 112 17.53 23.40 -2.43
N VAL A 113 17.13 22.25 -2.98
CA VAL A 113 15.89 22.08 -3.73
C VAL A 113 15.11 20.92 -3.15
N LEU A 114 13.85 21.18 -2.82
CA LEU A 114 12.87 20.14 -2.47
C LEU A 114 11.88 19.98 -3.62
N LEU A 115 11.89 18.80 -4.24
CA LEU A 115 10.84 18.43 -5.18
C LEU A 115 9.66 17.84 -4.44
N VAL A 116 8.47 18.16 -4.93
CA VAL A 116 7.20 17.70 -4.39
C VAL A 116 6.38 17.10 -5.51
N THR A 117 5.85 15.92 -5.28
CA THR A 117 4.92 15.25 -6.20
C THR A 117 3.53 15.20 -5.60
N LYS A 118 2.53 15.49 -6.43
CA LYS A 118 1.10 15.30 -6.09
C LYS A 118 0.29 15.02 -7.35
N ASP A 119 -0.85 14.39 -7.14
CA ASP A 119 -1.90 14.18 -8.14
C ASP A 119 -3.14 15.04 -7.84
N ARG A 120 -4.24 14.76 -8.49
CA ARG A 120 -5.52 15.44 -8.27
C ARG A 120 -6.61 14.40 -7.98
N GLY A 121 -7.13 14.43 -6.75
CA GLY A 121 -8.25 13.58 -6.37
C GLY A 121 -7.97 12.08 -6.48
N GLY A 122 -6.69 11.66 -6.43
CA GLY A 122 -6.27 10.28 -6.53
C GLY A 122 -6.17 9.70 -7.94
N ASP A 123 -6.10 10.55 -8.98
CA ASP A 123 -6.01 10.14 -10.40
C ASP A 123 -4.63 9.57 -10.81
N GLU A 124 -3.63 9.67 -9.93
CA GLU A 124 -2.23 9.26 -10.14
C GLU A 124 -1.51 9.94 -11.33
N PHE A 125 -2.08 11.00 -11.89
CA PHE A 125 -1.40 11.83 -12.88
C PHE A 125 -0.50 12.85 -12.18
N PHE A 126 0.50 12.30 -11.48
CA PHE A 126 1.41 13.09 -10.65
C PHE A 126 2.12 14.17 -11.43
N GLN A 127 2.16 15.37 -10.84
CA GLN A 127 2.95 16.51 -11.31
C GLN A 127 4.13 16.71 -10.37
N ILE A 128 5.28 17.09 -10.95
CA ILE A 128 6.49 17.43 -10.23
C ILE A 128 6.52 18.93 -10.01
N HIS A 129 6.73 19.33 -8.78
CA HIS A 129 6.81 20.72 -8.35
C HIS A 129 8.12 20.95 -7.59
N ARG A 130 8.54 22.20 -7.52
CA ARG A 130 9.57 22.67 -6.60
C ARG A 130 8.91 23.46 -5.47
N LEU A 131 9.30 23.20 -4.22
CA LEU A 131 8.84 23.97 -3.08
C LEU A 131 9.68 25.23 -2.91
N GLU A 132 9.05 26.40 -2.98
CA GLU A 132 9.66 27.70 -2.78
C GLU A 132 8.86 28.51 -1.76
N SER A 133 9.48 28.82 -0.63
CA SER A 133 8.85 29.65 0.43
C SER A 133 7.41 29.22 0.76
N GLY A 134 7.18 27.90 0.89
CA GLY A 134 5.87 27.32 1.22
C GLY A 134 4.89 27.21 0.04
N ARG A 135 5.31 27.55 -1.18
CA ARG A 135 4.49 27.45 -2.41
C ARG A 135 5.06 26.43 -3.36
N LEU A 136 4.18 25.72 -4.07
CA LEU A 136 4.57 24.80 -5.12
C LEU A 136 4.67 25.52 -6.47
N VAL A 137 5.85 25.45 -7.08
CA VAL A 137 6.10 25.87 -8.46
C VAL A 137 6.09 24.63 -9.33
N GLN A 138 5.10 24.52 -10.22
CA GLN A 138 4.95 23.37 -11.10
C GLN A 138 6.07 23.33 -12.15
N LEU A 139 6.69 22.17 -12.33
CA LEU A 139 7.79 21.95 -13.27
C LEU A 139 7.37 21.11 -14.50
N THR A 140 6.29 20.35 -14.40
CA THR A 140 5.76 19.50 -15.46
C THR A 140 4.49 20.09 -16.07
N ASP A 141 3.96 19.45 -17.12
CA ASP A 141 2.93 20.04 -18.01
C ASP A 141 1.50 20.17 -17.42
N GLY A 142 1.27 19.65 -16.22
CA GLY A 142 -0.02 19.69 -15.53
C GLY A 142 -1.08 18.72 -16.06
N LYS A 143 -0.75 17.88 -17.02
CA LYS A 143 -1.70 16.99 -17.70
C LYS A 143 -1.25 15.54 -17.75
N SER A 144 0.03 15.32 -18.03
CA SER A 144 0.59 13.99 -18.23
C SER A 144 0.90 13.32 -16.90
N ARG A 145 0.95 12.00 -16.91
CA ARG A 145 1.47 11.24 -15.77
C ARG A 145 2.99 11.32 -15.76
N ASN A 146 3.54 11.76 -14.62
CA ASN A 146 4.98 11.84 -14.43
C ASN A 146 5.39 10.99 -13.22
N SER A 147 6.55 10.35 -13.29
CA SER A 147 7.13 9.60 -12.18
C SER A 147 8.54 10.10 -11.94
N LEU A 148 8.79 10.61 -10.73
CA LEU A 148 10.10 11.07 -10.31
C LEU A 148 11.06 9.87 -10.25
N GLY A 149 12.23 10.00 -10.83
CA GLY A 149 13.32 9.04 -10.80
C GLY A 149 14.46 9.52 -9.90
N ALA A 150 15.68 9.11 -10.22
CA ALA A 150 16.85 9.43 -9.42
C ALA A 150 17.30 10.90 -9.56
N TRP A 151 17.92 11.41 -8.49
CA TRP A 151 18.77 12.58 -8.53
C TRP A 151 20.19 12.22 -8.98
N SER A 152 20.86 13.15 -9.68
CA SER A 152 22.31 13.07 -9.83
C SER A 152 22.99 13.35 -8.49
N LYS A 153 24.16 12.71 -8.24
CA LYS A 153 24.90 12.83 -6.97
C LYS A 153 25.25 14.28 -6.61
N ASP A 154 25.54 15.11 -7.61
CA ASP A 154 25.82 16.55 -7.43
C ASP A 154 24.55 17.41 -7.28
N GLY A 155 23.38 16.80 -7.30
CA GLY A 155 22.10 17.46 -7.15
C GLY A 155 21.69 18.40 -8.29
N LYS A 156 22.41 18.39 -9.43
CA LYS A 156 22.13 19.28 -10.57
C LYS A 156 21.03 18.79 -11.47
N LEU A 157 20.89 17.46 -11.59
CA LEU A 157 19.91 16.86 -12.48
C LEU A 157 18.96 15.97 -11.70
N VAL A 158 17.73 15.96 -12.13
CA VAL A 158 16.73 14.93 -11.77
C VAL A 158 16.25 14.24 -13.03
N GLY A 159 16.19 12.91 -12.96
CA GLY A 159 15.57 12.08 -13.98
C GLY A 159 14.11 11.85 -13.65
N TYR A 160 13.27 11.76 -14.66
CA TYR A 160 11.87 11.37 -14.51
C TYR A 160 11.32 10.74 -15.78
N SER A 161 10.24 9.99 -15.66
CA SER A 161 9.49 9.50 -16.81
C SER A 161 8.18 10.23 -16.96
N SER A 162 7.70 10.37 -18.22
CA SER A 162 6.45 11.09 -18.53
C SER A 162 5.70 10.47 -19.70
N THR A 163 4.37 10.42 -19.59
CA THR A 163 3.49 9.98 -20.69
C THR A 163 3.11 11.11 -21.66
N ARG A 164 3.77 12.28 -21.60
CA ARG A 164 3.36 13.51 -22.31
C ARG A 164 3.35 13.39 -23.84
N ARG A 165 4.02 12.41 -24.42
CA ARG A 165 4.01 12.20 -25.86
C ARG A 165 2.69 11.65 -26.38
N ASN A 166 2.12 10.64 -25.72
CA ASN A 166 0.94 9.94 -26.25
C ASN A 166 0.01 9.34 -25.17
N GLY A 167 0.24 9.64 -23.89
CA GLY A 167 -0.57 9.15 -22.77
C GLY A 167 -0.34 7.70 -22.35
N ALA A 168 0.58 6.98 -23.02
CA ALA A 168 0.83 5.55 -22.79
C ALA A 168 2.31 5.22 -22.53
N ASP A 169 3.20 5.68 -23.40
CA ASP A 169 4.62 5.40 -23.31
C ASP A 169 5.30 6.30 -22.27
N THR A 170 6.13 5.74 -21.44
CA THR A 170 6.82 6.46 -20.35
C THR A 170 8.21 6.90 -20.77
N ASP A 171 8.27 7.90 -21.65
CA ASP A 171 9.52 8.47 -22.15
C ASP A 171 10.37 9.08 -21.02
N LEU A 172 11.68 9.08 -21.16
CA LEU A 172 12.63 9.52 -20.15
C LEU A 172 13.09 10.96 -20.38
N TYR A 173 13.08 11.74 -19.33
CA TYR A 173 13.44 13.15 -19.30
C TYR A 173 14.44 13.44 -18.18
N VAL A 174 15.22 14.51 -18.36
CA VAL A 174 16.07 15.09 -17.31
C VAL A 174 15.91 16.59 -17.30
N MET A 175 16.01 17.19 -16.10
CA MET A 175 16.02 18.64 -15.92
C MET A 175 16.92 19.05 -14.74
N ASP A 176 17.41 20.29 -14.75
CA ASP A 176 17.81 20.99 -13.53
C ASP A 176 16.56 21.68 -12.95
N PRO A 177 16.04 21.26 -11.80
CA PRO A 177 14.82 21.85 -11.25
C PRO A 177 14.97 23.34 -10.86
N ARG A 178 16.20 23.88 -10.79
CA ARG A 178 16.43 25.30 -10.57
C ARG A 178 16.18 26.11 -11.84
N ASN A 179 16.36 25.48 -13.01
CA ASN A 179 16.12 26.07 -14.32
C ASN A 179 15.25 25.12 -15.16
N PRO A 180 13.92 25.19 -15.06
CA PRO A 180 13.01 24.31 -15.80
C PRO A 180 13.14 24.36 -17.33
N ALA A 181 13.74 25.42 -17.88
CA ALA A 181 14.02 25.52 -19.32
C ALA A 181 15.04 24.47 -19.80
N THR A 182 15.76 23.81 -18.89
CA THR A 182 16.68 22.70 -19.20
C THR A 182 15.98 21.36 -19.40
N ASP A 183 14.66 21.30 -19.15
CA ASP A 183 13.89 20.08 -19.34
C ASP A 183 14.01 19.55 -20.76
N ARG A 184 14.45 18.32 -20.89
CA ARG A 184 14.66 17.69 -22.18
C ARG A 184 14.42 16.20 -22.20
N LEU A 185 13.88 15.71 -23.31
CA LEU A 185 13.78 14.29 -23.64
C LEU A 185 15.20 13.70 -23.77
N VAL A 186 15.47 12.59 -23.08
CA VAL A 186 16.74 11.86 -23.19
C VAL A 186 16.59 10.45 -23.76
N ALA A 187 15.39 9.87 -23.71
CA ALA A 187 15.08 8.65 -24.45
C ALA A 187 13.59 8.57 -24.76
N GLN A 188 13.26 8.29 -26.01
CA GLN A 188 11.92 7.91 -26.43
C GLN A 188 11.82 6.40 -26.40
N VAL A 189 10.83 5.88 -25.69
CA VAL A 189 10.66 4.45 -25.42
C VAL A 189 9.25 3.98 -25.81
N LYS A 190 9.03 2.66 -25.75
CA LYS A 190 7.72 2.05 -25.99
C LYS A 190 7.22 1.38 -24.70
N GLY A 191 5.95 1.62 -24.38
CA GLY A 191 5.28 1.05 -23.23
C GLY A 191 5.57 1.76 -21.91
N GLY A 192 5.05 1.20 -20.84
CA GLY A 192 5.27 1.63 -19.47
C GLY A 192 6.51 0.99 -18.83
N GLY A 193 6.75 1.30 -17.55
CA GLY A 193 7.78 0.63 -16.75
C GLY A 193 9.20 1.19 -16.86
N TRP A 194 9.43 2.23 -17.66
CA TRP A 194 10.75 2.83 -17.81
C TRP A 194 11.05 3.88 -16.75
N SER A 195 12.26 3.81 -16.18
CA SER A 195 12.73 4.78 -15.18
C SER A 195 14.24 5.00 -15.24
N ILE A 196 14.69 6.21 -14.89
CA ILE A 196 16.10 6.51 -14.61
C ILE A 196 16.35 6.11 -13.15
N ALA A 197 17.12 5.03 -12.94
CA ALA A 197 17.37 4.44 -11.64
C ALA A 197 18.59 5.06 -10.92
N ALA A 198 19.64 5.45 -11.66
CA ALA A 198 20.82 6.07 -11.07
C ALA A 198 21.61 6.85 -12.13
N PHE A 199 22.25 7.96 -11.72
CA PHE A 199 23.24 8.65 -12.56
C PHE A 199 24.64 8.15 -12.24
N ALA A 200 25.44 7.89 -13.29
CA ALA A 200 26.85 7.60 -13.13
C ALA A 200 27.61 8.86 -12.67
N PRO A 201 28.75 8.74 -11.97
CA PRO A 201 29.58 9.88 -11.62
C PRO A 201 29.90 10.76 -12.85
N GLY A 202 29.77 12.08 -12.67
CA GLY A 202 29.97 13.06 -13.76
C GLY A 202 28.76 13.27 -14.67
N ASN A 203 27.63 12.58 -14.41
CA ASN A 203 26.32 12.77 -15.07
C ASN A 203 26.29 12.59 -16.59
N ALA A 204 27.35 12.01 -17.21
CA ALA A 204 27.34 11.75 -18.64
C ALA A 204 26.45 10.57 -19.02
N LYS A 205 26.28 9.64 -18.11
CA LYS A 205 25.47 8.42 -18.29
C LYS A 205 24.52 8.19 -17.13
N ALA A 206 23.46 7.45 -17.40
CA ALA A 206 22.50 7.00 -16.39
C ALA A 206 22.16 5.52 -16.58
N LEU A 207 21.93 4.82 -15.48
CA LEU A 207 21.29 3.50 -15.50
C LEU A 207 19.79 3.71 -15.67
N VAL A 208 19.21 3.01 -16.62
CA VAL A 208 17.78 2.95 -16.88
C VAL A 208 17.31 1.52 -16.64
N ILE A 209 16.18 1.38 -16.00
CA ILE A 209 15.50 0.10 -15.82
C ILE A 209 14.19 0.13 -16.60
N ASN A 210 13.94 -0.90 -17.38
CA ASN A 210 12.64 -1.21 -17.96
C ASN A 210 11.99 -2.35 -17.14
N TYR A 211 11.10 -1.99 -16.22
CA TYR A 211 10.32 -2.95 -15.44
C TYR A 211 9.22 -3.56 -16.32
N GLN A 212 9.18 -4.86 -16.44
CA GLN A 212 8.16 -5.61 -17.18
C GLN A 212 7.20 -6.34 -16.25
N GLN A 213 7.73 -6.98 -15.21
CA GLN A 213 7.01 -7.63 -14.11
C GLN A 213 7.93 -7.79 -12.90
N VAL A 214 7.41 -8.24 -11.77
CA VAL A 214 8.17 -8.38 -10.52
C VAL A 214 9.38 -9.32 -10.66
N THR A 215 9.33 -10.29 -11.58
CA THR A 215 10.40 -11.26 -11.84
C THR A 215 11.24 -10.92 -13.06
N ASN A 216 10.94 -9.82 -13.75
CA ASN A 216 11.67 -9.44 -14.98
C ASN A 216 11.77 -7.93 -15.12
N SER A 217 13.00 -7.45 -15.24
CA SER A 217 13.30 -6.07 -15.59
C SER A 217 14.64 -6.00 -16.34
N ASP A 218 14.71 -5.13 -17.35
CA ASP A 218 15.87 -4.99 -18.21
C ASP A 218 16.65 -3.73 -17.88
N PRO A 219 17.96 -3.84 -17.55
CA PRO A 219 18.84 -2.70 -17.35
C PRO A 219 19.44 -2.21 -18.67
N TYR A 220 19.55 -0.89 -18.80
CA TYR A 220 20.17 -0.19 -19.92
C TYR A 220 21.12 0.90 -19.42
N LEU A 221 22.15 1.18 -20.18
CA LEU A 221 22.99 2.36 -20.00
C LEU A 221 22.55 3.43 -21.00
N LEU A 222 22.10 4.56 -20.50
CA LEU A 222 21.70 5.74 -21.28
C LEU A 222 22.87 6.73 -21.32
N ASP A 223 23.36 7.08 -22.52
CA ASP A 223 24.25 8.21 -22.74
C ASP A 223 23.41 9.49 -22.90
N LEU A 224 23.61 10.46 -22.02
CA LEU A 224 22.76 11.67 -21.97
C LEU A 224 23.04 12.67 -23.10
N ALA A 225 24.23 12.61 -23.73
CA ALA A 225 24.60 13.48 -24.84
C ALA A 225 24.08 12.94 -26.17
N THR A 226 24.31 11.66 -26.43
CA THR A 226 23.89 11.00 -27.68
C THR A 226 22.46 10.48 -27.64
N ARG A 227 21.87 10.34 -26.42
CA ARG A 227 20.57 9.73 -26.15
C ARG A 227 20.48 8.25 -26.52
N GLN A 228 21.63 7.59 -26.61
CA GLN A 228 21.69 6.17 -26.93
C GLN A 228 21.39 5.34 -25.69
N LEU A 229 20.42 4.40 -25.81
CA LEU A 229 20.17 3.33 -24.85
C LEU A 229 20.93 2.08 -25.31
N THR A 230 21.82 1.59 -24.45
CA THR A 230 22.58 0.37 -24.67
C THR A 230 22.13 -0.67 -23.65
N PRO A 231 21.63 -1.84 -24.09
CA PRO A 231 21.25 -2.90 -23.16
C PRO A 231 22.49 -3.43 -22.44
N ILE A 232 22.34 -3.74 -21.14
CA ILE A 232 23.38 -4.38 -20.33
C ILE A 232 22.79 -5.59 -19.59
N GLY A 233 23.60 -6.68 -19.48
CA GLY A 233 23.12 -7.92 -18.85
C GLY A 233 22.38 -8.84 -19.82
N ASN A 234 21.66 -9.81 -19.27
CA ASN A 234 20.96 -10.84 -20.02
C ASN A 234 19.45 -10.55 -20.16
N HIS A 235 19.05 -9.97 -21.28
CA HIS A 235 17.66 -9.64 -21.61
C HIS A 235 16.84 -10.82 -22.15
N LYS A 236 17.40 -12.03 -22.16
CA LYS A 236 16.69 -13.25 -22.64
C LYS A 236 16.19 -14.12 -21.51
N ALA A 237 16.55 -13.80 -20.28
CA ALA A 237 16.14 -14.53 -19.09
C ALA A 237 15.26 -13.64 -18.22
N ASP A 238 14.32 -14.24 -17.52
CA ASP A 238 13.54 -13.55 -16.49
C ASP A 238 14.46 -13.27 -15.29
N ILE A 239 15.02 -12.07 -15.25
CA ILE A 239 15.88 -11.58 -14.17
C ILE A 239 15.29 -10.27 -13.66
N ALA A 240 15.06 -10.18 -12.36
CA ALA A 240 14.67 -8.95 -11.73
C ALA A 240 15.91 -8.17 -11.26
N PHE A 241 15.93 -6.87 -11.60
CA PHE A 241 16.84 -5.88 -11.04
C PHE A 241 16.02 -4.91 -10.20
N GLY A 242 16.29 -4.90 -8.90
CA GLY A 242 15.67 -3.99 -7.92
C GLY A 242 16.43 -2.67 -7.81
N GLY A 243 16.68 -2.20 -6.59
CA GLY A 243 17.43 -0.97 -6.33
C GLY A 243 18.81 -0.96 -7.01
N ALA A 244 19.26 0.22 -7.45
CA ALA A 244 20.56 0.40 -8.09
C ALA A 244 21.20 1.73 -7.71
N GLN A 245 22.49 1.72 -7.37
CA GLN A 245 23.23 2.93 -7.01
C GLN A 245 24.69 2.84 -7.45
N TYR A 246 25.25 3.98 -7.85
CA TYR A 246 26.69 4.11 -8.07
C TYR A 246 27.40 4.52 -6.78
N ALA A 247 28.41 3.76 -6.38
CA ALA A 247 29.36 4.21 -5.37
C ALA A 247 30.22 5.36 -5.90
N PRO A 248 30.87 6.17 -5.03
CA PRO A 248 31.71 7.30 -5.44
C PRO A 248 32.86 6.92 -6.40
N ASN A 249 33.35 5.70 -6.31
CA ASN A 249 34.38 5.16 -7.19
C ASN A 249 33.87 4.68 -8.56
N GLY A 250 32.58 4.88 -8.86
CA GLY A 250 31.97 4.48 -10.13
C GLY A 250 31.48 3.03 -10.18
N GLN A 251 31.68 2.24 -9.13
CA GLN A 251 31.17 0.88 -9.07
C GLN A 251 29.63 0.91 -8.94
N LEU A 252 28.95 0.22 -9.86
CA LEU A 252 27.50 0.04 -9.77
C LEU A 252 27.16 -1.12 -8.83
N TRP A 253 26.29 -0.84 -7.86
CA TRP A 253 25.67 -1.81 -6.97
C TRP A 253 24.19 -1.97 -7.32
N VAL A 254 23.72 -3.21 -7.32
CA VAL A 254 22.33 -3.55 -7.68
C VAL A 254 21.80 -4.68 -6.79
N LEU A 255 20.47 -4.72 -6.64
CA LEU A 255 19.76 -5.92 -6.23
C LEU A 255 19.40 -6.73 -7.47
N SER A 256 19.65 -8.03 -7.45
CA SER A 256 19.27 -8.93 -8.54
C SER A 256 19.08 -10.36 -8.06
N ASP A 257 18.15 -11.06 -8.71
CA ASP A 257 17.94 -12.50 -8.57
C ASP A 257 18.67 -13.32 -9.65
N GLU A 258 19.60 -12.71 -10.42
CA GLU A 258 20.38 -13.40 -11.44
C GLU A 258 21.11 -14.62 -10.85
N GLY A 259 20.77 -15.83 -11.34
CA GLY A 259 21.28 -17.11 -10.81
C GLY A 259 20.82 -17.47 -9.40
N SER A 260 19.68 -16.93 -8.96
CA SER A 260 19.06 -17.20 -7.64
C SER A 260 17.54 -17.14 -7.73
N ASP A 261 16.88 -17.73 -6.76
CA ASP A 261 15.43 -17.55 -6.53
C ASP A 261 15.12 -16.25 -5.76
N VAL A 262 16.09 -15.67 -5.07
CA VAL A 262 15.92 -14.50 -4.22
C VAL A 262 16.80 -13.34 -4.64
N GLN A 263 16.38 -12.11 -4.35
CA GLN A 263 17.14 -10.88 -4.58
C GLN A 263 18.40 -10.85 -3.70
N ARG A 264 19.54 -10.60 -4.32
CA ARG A 264 20.86 -10.49 -3.67
C ARG A 264 21.49 -9.15 -4.00
N LEU A 265 22.26 -8.62 -3.07
CA LEU A 265 23.04 -7.41 -3.27
C LEU A 265 24.39 -7.75 -3.91
N GLY A 266 24.73 -7.08 -5.01
CA GLY A 266 25.96 -7.33 -5.71
C GLY A 266 26.44 -6.16 -6.55
N ARG A 267 27.54 -6.40 -7.25
CA ARG A 267 28.15 -5.45 -8.19
C ARG A 267 27.82 -5.83 -9.62
N MET A 268 27.54 -4.83 -10.44
CA MET A 268 27.32 -5.01 -11.86
C MET A 268 28.42 -4.27 -12.65
N ASP A 269 29.05 -4.97 -13.56
CA ASP A 269 29.98 -4.38 -14.55
C ASP A 269 29.14 -3.83 -15.71
N THR A 270 29.17 -2.52 -15.92
CA THR A 270 28.33 -1.86 -16.94
C THR A 270 28.85 -2.08 -18.37
N ALA A 271 30.10 -2.55 -18.58
CA ALA A 271 30.63 -2.86 -19.91
C ALA A 271 30.25 -4.26 -20.39
N THR A 272 30.21 -5.23 -19.45
CA THR A 272 29.93 -6.64 -19.76
C THR A 272 28.53 -7.08 -19.34
N GLY A 273 27.85 -6.33 -18.46
CA GLY A 273 26.59 -6.69 -17.85
C GLY A 273 26.70 -7.79 -16.78
N ARG A 274 27.91 -8.17 -16.39
CA ARG A 274 28.13 -9.25 -15.43
C ARG A 274 27.75 -8.82 -14.01
N PHE A 275 26.85 -9.56 -13.40
CA PHE A 275 26.49 -9.43 -11.98
C PHE A 275 27.35 -10.35 -11.12
N ILE A 276 27.81 -9.86 -9.96
CA ILE A 276 28.55 -10.63 -8.95
C ILE A 276 27.89 -10.36 -7.60
N ALA A 277 27.20 -11.35 -7.05
CA ALA A 277 26.60 -11.28 -5.73
C ALA A 277 27.67 -11.16 -4.64
N ILE A 278 27.48 -10.23 -3.72
CA ILE A 278 28.39 -9.97 -2.58
C ILE A 278 27.69 -10.32 -1.26
N ALA A 279 26.42 -9.93 -1.10
CA ALA A 279 25.62 -10.28 0.07
C ALA A 279 24.35 -11.03 -0.33
N ASN A 280 23.94 -11.96 0.54
CA ASN A 280 22.70 -12.71 0.38
C ASN A 280 22.06 -12.93 1.74
N ALA A 281 20.77 -13.21 1.77
CA ALA A 281 19.97 -13.49 2.97
C ALA A 281 19.50 -14.96 3.04
N GLY A 282 20.25 -15.87 2.43
CA GLY A 282 19.88 -17.29 2.36
C GLY A 282 18.67 -17.52 1.44
N ARG A 283 17.53 -17.88 2.03
CA ARG A 283 16.26 -18.10 1.30
C ARG A 283 15.38 -16.84 1.21
N TRP A 284 15.84 -15.69 1.68
CA TRP A 284 15.05 -14.47 1.79
C TRP A 284 15.56 -13.41 0.82
N ASP A 285 14.67 -12.53 0.39
CA ASP A 285 15.02 -11.39 -0.43
C ASP A 285 15.78 -10.32 0.38
N ILE A 286 16.71 -9.64 -0.27
CA ILE A 286 17.18 -8.32 0.14
C ILE A 286 16.24 -7.31 -0.52
N ASP A 287 15.45 -6.58 0.31
CA ASP A 287 14.41 -5.66 -0.18
C ASP A 287 14.96 -4.31 -0.62
N GLU A 288 15.99 -3.81 0.06
CA GLU A 288 16.44 -2.43 -0.09
C GLU A 288 17.89 -2.27 0.37
N PHE A 289 18.61 -1.32 -0.20
CA PHE A 289 19.94 -0.92 0.26
C PHE A 289 20.22 0.56 0.00
N ASP A 290 21.19 1.11 0.75
CA ASP A 290 21.76 2.43 0.50
C ASP A 290 23.27 2.45 0.78
N ILE A 291 24.02 3.30 0.08
CA ILE A 291 25.49 3.39 0.12
C ILE A 291 25.91 4.67 0.83
N SER A 292 26.79 4.56 1.83
CA SER A 292 27.38 5.73 2.50
C SER A 292 28.13 6.63 1.52
N GLU A 293 28.20 7.94 1.83
CA GLU A 293 28.80 8.95 0.97
C GLU A 293 30.28 8.66 0.65
N ASP A 294 31.02 8.02 1.56
CA ASP A 294 32.40 7.58 1.35
C ASP A 294 32.53 6.24 0.61
N GLY A 295 31.40 5.58 0.32
CA GLY A 295 31.34 4.28 -0.37
C GLY A 295 31.82 3.08 0.44
N ARG A 296 32.12 3.24 1.73
CA ARG A 296 32.71 2.17 2.56
C ARG A 296 31.69 1.25 3.21
N THR A 297 30.48 1.75 3.41
CA THR A 297 29.41 1.00 4.08
C THR A 297 28.18 0.96 3.21
N ILE A 298 27.55 -0.21 3.11
CA ILE A 298 26.22 -0.36 2.55
C ILE A 298 25.30 -0.84 3.67
N ALA A 299 24.22 -0.12 3.89
CA ALA A 299 23.11 -0.61 4.71
C ALA A 299 22.12 -1.36 3.82
N TYR A 300 21.62 -2.51 4.26
CA TYR A 300 20.59 -3.23 3.52
C TYR A 300 19.59 -3.92 4.46
N LEU A 301 18.36 -4.06 3.99
CA LEU A 301 17.28 -4.78 4.66
C LEU A 301 17.05 -6.14 4.01
N THR A 302 16.94 -7.17 4.85
CA THR A 302 16.42 -8.48 4.43
C THR A 302 14.96 -8.61 4.85
N ASN A 303 14.21 -9.42 4.11
CA ASN A 303 12.81 -9.71 4.37
C ASN A 303 12.68 -11.16 4.88
N GLU A 304 12.84 -11.34 6.19
CA GLU A 304 12.82 -12.67 6.81
C GLU A 304 11.40 -13.03 7.24
N ALA A 305 10.65 -13.72 6.38
CA ALA A 305 9.23 -14.03 6.58
C ALA A 305 8.39 -12.78 6.93
N GLY A 306 8.60 -11.68 6.22
CA GLY A 306 7.90 -10.40 6.46
C GLY A 306 8.57 -9.48 7.50
N ILE A 307 9.53 -9.96 8.28
CA ILE A 307 10.26 -9.16 9.28
C ILE A 307 11.47 -8.53 8.63
N SER A 308 11.65 -7.20 8.79
CA SER A 308 12.86 -6.51 8.36
C SER A 308 14.03 -6.80 9.30
N ARG A 309 15.18 -7.17 8.71
CA ARG A 309 16.47 -7.22 9.44
C ARG A 309 17.46 -6.29 8.78
N LEU A 310 18.06 -5.41 9.55
CA LEU A 310 19.03 -4.43 9.06
C LEU A 310 20.46 -4.98 9.19
N TYR A 311 21.21 -4.86 8.10
CA TYR A 311 22.61 -5.27 8.01
C TYR A 311 23.47 -4.10 7.52
N LEU A 312 24.74 -4.11 7.93
CA LEU A 312 25.78 -3.21 7.44
C LEU A 312 26.88 -4.04 6.78
N LEU A 313 27.13 -3.79 5.51
CA LEU A 313 28.18 -4.40 4.68
C LEU A 313 29.37 -3.47 4.60
N ASP A 314 30.56 -3.95 4.95
CA ASP A 314 31.83 -3.31 4.64
C ASP A 314 32.20 -3.62 3.18
N THR A 315 32.30 -2.59 2.34
CA THR A 315 32.48 -2.77 0.89
C THR A 315 33.86 -3.27 0.50
N ALA A 316 34.88 -3.06 1.36
CA ALA A 316 36.25 -3.50 1.10
C ALA A 316 36.42 -4.99 1.38
N SER A 317 35.91 -5.47 2.53
CA SER A 317 36.03 -6.87 2.93
C SER A 317 34.88 -7.76 2.42
N GLY A 318 33.75 -7.18 2.01
CA GLY A 318 32.53 -7.90 1.64
C GLY A 318 31.83 -8.56 2.85
N ARG A 319 32.17 -8.20 4.08
CA ARG A 319 31.58 -8.77 5.29
C ARG A 319 30.38 -7.95 5.75
N SER A 320 29.29 -8.66 6.06
CA SER A 320 28.08 -8.07 6.63
C SER A 320 27.97 -8.35 8.12
N ARG A 321 27.44 -7.39 8.89
CA ARG A 321 27.04 -7.58 10.29
C ARG A 321 25.59 -7.13 10.48
N ARG A 322 24.82 -7.88 11.26
CA ARG A 322 23.44 -7.52 11.60
C ARG A 322 23.41 -6.43 12.68
N VAL A 323 22.39 -5.56 12.60
CA VAL A 323 22.09 -4.55 13.62
C VAL A 323 21.06 -5.13 14.58
N ASP A 324 21.53 -5.77 15.64
CA ASP A 324 20.67 -6.49 16.60
C ASP A 324 19.80 -5.57 17.47
N SER A 325 20.11 -4.27 17.50
CA SER A 325 19.32 -3.27 18.23
C SER A 325 18.00 -2.91 17.57
N LEU A 326 17.76 -3.28 16.28
CA LEU A 326 16.48 -3.07 15.62
C LEU A 326 15.45 -4.10 16.12
N PRO A 327 14.30 -3.68 16.67
CA PRO A 327 13.25 -4.59 17.14
C PRO A 327 12.59 -5.40 16.02
N VAL A 328 11.72 -6.36 16.38
CA VAL A 328 10.85 -7.03 15.44
C VAL A 328 9.86 -6.03 14.87
N GLY A 329 9.75 -5.99 13.55
CA GLY A 329 8.84 -5.07 12.84
C GLY A 329 9.24 -4.89 11.38
N VAL A 330 8.77 -3.79 10.81
CA VAL A 330 8.95 -3.43 9.39
C VAL A 330 9.71 -2.12 9.30
N ALA A 331 10.87 -2.16 8.64
CA ALA A 331 11.68 -0.98 8.32
C ALA A 331 11.72 -0.74 6.81
N GLY A 332 12.00 0.50 6.39
CA GLY A 332 12.18 0.87 4.99
C GLY A 332 12.54 2.34 4.79
N GLY A 333 12.88 2.72 3.57
CA GLY A 333 13.30 4.06 3.21
C GLY A 333 14.72 4.36 3.70
N LEU A 334 15.68 3.45 3.47
CA LEU A 334 17.07 3.64 3.87
C LEU A 334 17.71 4.79 3.09
N GLU A 335 18.32 5.75 3.80
CA GLU A 335 19.12 6.81 3.20
C GLU A 335 20.24 7.24 4.14
N PHE A 336 21.49 7.15 3.66
CA PHE A 336 22.63 7.71 4.37
C PHE A 336 22.70 9.22 4.22
N ALA A 337 22.80 9.90 5.33
CA ALA A 337 23.19 11.30 5.34
C ALA A 337 24.66 11.47 4.93
N PRO A 338 25.06 12.62 4.34
CA PRO A 338 26.47 12.86 3.97
C PRO A 338 27.48 12.76 5.13
N TRP A 339 27.00 12.89 6.37
CA TRP A 339 27.82 12.72 7.58
C TRP A 339 27.84 11.28 8.12
N GLY A 340 27.27 10.31 7.37
CA GLY A 340 27.36 8.88 7.64
C GLY A 340 26.31 8.32 8.61
N GLU A 341 25.27 9.08 8.99
CA GLU A 341 24.13 8.59 9.74
C GLU A 341 23.07 8.03 8.79
N LEU A 342 22.51 6.85 9.08
CA LEU A 342 21.48 6.21 8.28
C LEU A 342 20.10 6.60 8.80
N GLY A 343 19.23 7.19 7.95
CA GLY A 343 17.82 7.44 8.23
C GLY A 343 16.93 6.32 7.69
N PHE A 344 15.79 6.09 8.33
CA PHE A 344 14.78 5.12 7.89
C PHE A 344 13.46 5.28 8.67
N SER A 345 12.40 4.69 8.14
CA SER A 345 11.12 4.49 8.85
C SER A 345 11.09 3.13 9.52
N PHE A 346 10.44 3.04 10.69
CA PHE A 346 10.22 1.78 11.39
C PHE A 346 8.85 1.76 12.07
N ASN A 347 8.13 0.63 11.98
CA ASN A 347 6.90 0.34 12.71
C ASN A 347 6.85 -1.12 13.16
N SER A 348 5.96 -1.42 14.11
CA SER A 348 5.70 -2.79 14.57
C SER A 348 4.26 -2.91 15.04
N ALA A 349 3.80 -4.10 15.40
CA ALA A 349 2.48 -4.28 16.00
C ALA A 349 2.22 -3.39 17.23
N ARG A 350 3.29 -2.90 17.88
CA ARG A 350 3.27 -2.10 19.12
C ARG A 350 3.31 -0.60 18.93
N GLY A 351 3.37 -0.11 17.69
CA GLY A 351 3.37 1.33 17.44
C GLY A 351 3.41 1.71 15.99
N PRO A 352 2.85 2.90 15.67
CA PRO A 352 2.85 3.44 14.31
C PRO A 352 4.26 3.72 13.81
N ALA A 353 4.38 3.94 12.49
CA ALA A 353 5.65 4.30 11.88
C ALA A 353 6.18 5.62 12.44
N ASP A 354 7.48 5.62 12.72
CA ASP A 354 8.29 6.76 13.09
C ASP A 354 9.56 6.83 12.26
N ALA A 355 10.12 8.04 12.15
CA ALA A 355 11.43 8.26 11.58
C ALA A 355 12.52 7.97 12.63
N TRP A 356 13.53 7.24 12.20
CA TRP A 356 14.65 6.80 13.02
C TRP A 356 15.97 7.07 12.32
N SER A 357 17.05 7.15 13.09
CA SER A 357 18.40 7.09 12.55
C SER A 357 19.26 6.05 13.25
N LEU A 358 20.30 5.58 12.56
CA LEU A 358 21.32 4.69 13.04
C LEU A 358 22.70 5.31 12.84
N LYS A 359 23.53 5.32 13.89
CA LYS A 359 24.98 5.58 13.76
C LYS A 359 25.70 4.26 13.52
N PRO A 360 26.21 3.98 12.31
CA PRO A 360 26.77 2.67 11.96
C PRO A 360 27.91 2.22 12.87
N ALA A 361 28.82 3.10 13.24
CA ALA A 361 29.99 2.78 14.06
C ALA A 361 29.65 2.23 15.45
N SER A 362 28.56 2.69 16.07
CA SER A 362 28.13 2.29 17.42
C SER A 362 26.88 1.42 17.44
N SER A 363 26.23 1.22 16.30
CA SER A 363 24.88 0.62 16.18
C SER A 363 23.82 1.32 17.05
N LYS A 364 24.02 2.60 17.38
CA LYS A 364 23.08 3.37 18.20
C LYS A 364 21.89 3.81 17.34
N LEU A 365 20.71 3.34 17.71
CA LEU A 365 19.44 3.83 17.19
C LEU A 365 19.00 5.11 17.91
N THR A 366 18.44 6.04 17.15
CA THR A 366 17.87 7.28 17.66
C THR A 366 16.49 7.50 17.03
N ARG A 367 15.46 7.68 17.85
CA ARG A 367 14.11 8.01 17.39
C ARG A 367 14.01 9.51 17.14
N TRP A 368 13.51 9.90 15.98
CA TRP A 368 13.38 11.30 15.56
C TRP A 368 11.96 11.83 15.71
N THR A 369 10.96 10.98 15.58
CA THR A 369 9.56 11.35 15.76
C THR A 369 8.90 10.45 16.79
N GLN A 370 7.86 10.97 17.42
CA GLN A 370 6.95 10.17 18.25
C GLN A 370 5.54 10.40 17.74
N SER A 371 5.05 9.44 16.97
CA SER A 371 3.74 9.49 16.35
C SER A 371 2.62 9.40 17.38
N GLU A 372 1.53 10.13 17.13
CA GLU A 372 0.39 10.17 18.02
C GLU A 372 -0.39 8.85 17.99
N THR A 373 -0.77 8.41 19.18
CA THR A 373 -1.56 7.19 19.38
C THR A 373 -3.01 7.49 19.79
N GLY A 374 -3.45 8.75 19.71
CA GLY A 374 -4.78 9.15 20.20
C GLY A 374 -4.96 8.96 21.71
N GLY A 375 -3.87 8.84 22.46
CA GLY A 375 -3.87 8.51 23.89
C GLY A 375 -3.98 7.01 24.21
N LEU A 376 -3.95 6.15 23.19
CA LEU A 376 -3.99 4.70 23.34
C LEU A 376 -2.58 4.12 23.60
N ASP A 377 -2.50 3.09 24.43
CA ASP A 377 -1.26 2.36 24.70
C ASP A 377 -1.24 1.04 23.90
N PHE A 378 -0.43 1.03 22.83
CA PHE A 378 -0.20 -0.16 22.01
C PHE A 378 1.06 -0.94 22.40
N SER A 379 1.84 -0.47 23.38
CA SER A 379 3.11 -1.10 23.79
C SER A 379 2.93 -2.54 24.25
N ARG A 380 1.72 -2.88 24.70
CA ARG A 380 1.33 -4.21 25.18
C ARG A 380 0.67 -5.09 24.12
N ASN A 381 0.49 -4.60 22.91
CA ASN A 381 -0.07 -5.44 21.85
C ASN A 381 0.82 -6.68 21.68
N PRO A 382 0.24 -7.88 21.58
CA PRO A 382 1.00 -9.07 21.26
C PRO A 382 1.60 -8.97 19.85
N GLU A 383 2.75 -9.60 19.64
CA GLU A 383 3.25 -9.80 18.29
C GLU A 383 2.28 -10.70 17.51
N PRO A 384 2.03 -10.42 16.22
CA PRO A 384 1.18 -11.31 15.41
C PRO A 384 1.83 -12.69 15.28
N GLN A 385 1.00 -13.71 15.34
CA GLN A 385 1.43 -15.08 15.17
C GLN A 385 1.65 -15.39 13.70
N LEU A 386 2.83 -15.90 13.32
CA LEU A 386 3.04 -16.50 12.01
C LEU A 386 2.29 -17.85 11.94
N VAL A 387 1.40 -17.99 10.99
CA VAL A 387 0.65 -19.22 10.68
C VAL A 387 1.20 -19.77 9.38
N GLU A 388 1.70 -20.99 9.38
CA GLU A 388 2.19 -21.71 8.19
C GLU A 388 1.34 -22.93 7.95
N VAL A 389 0.89 -23.12 6.70
CA VAL A 389 0.07 -24.26 6.29
C VAL A 389 0.57 -24.83 4.96
N ARG A 390 0.17 -26.07 4.67
CA ARG A 390 0.32 -26.67 3.36
C ARG A 390 -0.94 -26.45 2.56
N SER A 391 -0.81 -25.90 1.36
CA SER A 391 -1.92 -25.70 0.44
C SER A 391 -2.35 -27.01 -0.24
N PHE A 392 -3.34 -26.93 -1.11
CA PHE A 392 -4.00 -28.05 -1.80
C PHE A 392 -3.03 -28.96 -2.56
N ASP A 393 -1.88 -28.45 -2.98
CA ASP A 393 -0.83 -29.14 -3.74
C ASP A 393 0.45 -29.37 -2.92
N GLY A 394 0.41 -29.08 -1.62
CA GLY A 394 1.54 -29.22 -0.70
C GLY A 394 2.48 -28.01 -0.66
N GLU A 395 2.23 -26.94 -1.44
CA GLU A 395 3.01 -25.70 -1.37
C GLU A 395 2.88 -25.07 0.02
N PRO A 396 3.98 -24.69 0.71
CA PRO A 396 3.91 -23.97 1.97
C PRO A 396 3.48 -22.53 1.73
N VAL A 397 2.44 -22.11 2.43
CA VAL A 397 1.94 -20.73 2.44
C VAL A 397 1.85 -20.23 3.88
N SER A 398 1.99 -18.92 4.10
CA SER A 398 2.02 -18.36 5.46
C SER A 398 1.13 -17.12 5.58
N GLY A 399 0.91 -16.66 6.81
CA GLY A 399 0.17 -15.44 7.08
C GLY A 399 0.35 -15.02 8.53
N PHE A 400 -0.11 -13.81 8.86
CA PHE A 400 -0.03 -13.27 10.20
C PHE A 400 -1.40 -13.20 10.86
N LEU A 401 -1.53 -13.75 12.05
CA LEU A 401 -2.76 -13.72 12.85
C LEU A 401 -2.60 -12.78 14.04
N TYR A 402 -3.34 -11.69 14.01
CA TYR A 402 -3.49 -10.74 15.11
C TYR A 402 -4.65 -11.18 15.99
N ARG A 403 -4.38 -11.39 17.29
CA ARG A 403 -5.37 -11.92 18.23
C ARG A 403 -5.81 -10.88 19.24
N PRO A 404 -7.10 -10.82 19.58
CA PRO A 404 -7.58 -10.12 20.76
C PRO A 404 -6.98 -10.70 22.04
N ASP A 405 -6.83 -9.84 23.05
CA ASP A 405 -6.42 -10.28 24.39
C ASP A 405 -7.45 -11.26 24.99
N PRO A 406 -7.09 -12.51 25.27
CA PRO A 406 -8.03 -13.51 25.81
C PRO A 406 -8.52 -13.17 27.23
N ALA A 407 -7.79 -12.34 27.99
CA ALA A 407 -8.26 -11.86 29.28
C ALA A 407 -9.41 -10.84 29.15
N LYS A 408 -9.36 -10.00 28.12
CA LYS A 408 -10.43 -9.04 27.81
C LYS A 408 -11.59 -9.70 27.05
N PHE A 409 -11.28 -10.64 26.17
CA PHE A 409 -12.26 -11.29 25.29
C PHE A 409 -12.17 -12.82 25.40
N PRO A 410 -12.75 -13.41 26.46
CA PRO A 410 -12.73 -14.86 26.64
C PRO A 410 -13.58 -15.58 25.61
N GLY A 411 -13.27 -16.87 25.37
CA GLY A 411 -13.97 -17.74 24.43
C GLY A 411 -13.57 -17.55 22.97
N LYS A 412 -14.31 -18.23 22.08
CA LYS A 412 -14.03 -18.21 20.64
C LYS A 412 -14.32 -16.86 20.01
N ARG A 413 -13.36 -16.35 19.24
CA ARG A 413 -13.43 -15.01 18.63
C ARG A 413 -13.74 -15.06 17.14
N PRO A 414 -14.54 -14.10 16.62
CA PRO A 414 -14.70 -13.92 15.18
C PRO A 414 -13.35 -13.61 14.53
N VAL A 415 -13.21 -13.92 13.23
CA VAL A 415 -12.00 -13.61 12.47
C VAL A 415 -12.33 -12.99 11.11
N ILE A 416 -11.59 -11.95 10.76
CA ILE A 416 -11.59 -11.34 9.42
C ILE A 416 -10.33 -11.82 8.70
N VAL A 417 -10.50 -12.37 7.51
CA VAL A 417 -9.41 -12.67 6.58
C VAL A 417 -9.24 -11.45 5.67
N ASP A 418 -8.15 -10.72 5.80
CA ASP A 418 -7.85 -9.52 5.03
C ASP A 418 -6.72 -9.82 4.05
N ILE A 419 -7.03 -9.78 2.75
CA ILE A 419 -6.16 -10.26 1.66
C ILE A 419 -5.55 -9.05 0.95
N HIS A 420 -4.22 -9.01 0.89
CA HIS A 420 -3.49 -7.92 0.24
C HIS A 420 -3.74 -7.84 -1.26
N GLY A 421 -3.50 -6.66 -1.82
CA GLY A 421 -3.51 -6.40 -3.25
C GLY A 421 -2.16 -6.69 -3.90
N GLY A 422 -2.13 -6.51 -5.22
CA GLY A 422 -0.94 -6.72 -6.04
C GLY A 422 -1.30 -7.42 -7.36
N PRO A 423 -1.16 -8.77 -7.47
CA PRO A 423 -0.91 -9.81 -6.45
C PRO A 423 0.48 -9.75 -5.82
N GLU A 424 1.44 -9.14 -6.50
CA GLU A 424 2.82 -9.00 -6.06
C GLU A 424 2.93 -8.02 -4.86
N GLY A 425 2.37 -8.40 -3.73
CA GLY A 425 2.43 -7.73 -2.44
C GLY A 425 2.81 -8.71 -1.34
N GLN A 426 2.85 -8.23 -0.11
CA GLN A 426 3.11 -9.07 1.06
C GLN A 426 2.49 -8.46 2.30
N GLU A 427 1.82 -9.29 3.09
CA GLU A 427 1.46 -8.94 4.46
C GLU A 427 2.68 -9.13 5.39
N ARG A 428 2.91 -8.12 6.22
CA ARG A 428 4.06 -8.05 7.13
C ARG A 428 3.59 -7.69 8.54
N PRO A 429 4.33 -8.07 9.61
CA PRO A 429 3.92 -7.88 11.00
C PRO A 429 4.06 -6.42 11.45
N GLY A 430 3.31 -5.51 10.81
CA GLY A 430 3.32 -4.08 11.05
C GLY A 430 2.24 -3.61 12.03
N PHE A 431 2.09 -2.29 12.12
CA PHE A 431 1.06 -1.65 12.92
C PHE A 431 -0.28 -1.66 12.20
N MET A 432 -1.31 -2.17 12.86
CA MET A 432 -2.67 -2.28 12.29
C MET A 432 -3.43 -0.94 12.22
N GLY A 433 -2.80 0.18 12.58
CA GLY A 433 -3.46 1.48 12.50
C GLY A 433 -4.78 1.50 13.26
N ARG A 434 -5.82 2.06 12.62
CA ARG A 434 -7.17 2.13 13.18
C ARG A 434 -7.85 0.76 13.34
N ASP A 435 -7.39 -0.26 12.58
CA ASP A 435 -7.93 -1.62 12.67
C ASP A 435 -7.55 -2.32 13.98
N ASN A 436 -6.62 -1.74 14.77
CA ASN A 436 -6.47 -2.11 16.17
C ASN A 436 -7.77 -2.01 16.98
N TYR A 437 -8.76 -1.20 16.54
CA TYR A 437 -10.09 -1.15 17.17
C TYR A 437 -10.84 -2.48 17.04
N LEU A 438 -10.70 -3.18 15.91
CA LEU A 438 -11.29 -4.50 15.71
C LEU A 438 -10.75 -5.48 16.76
N ILE A 439 -9.45 -5.45 16.99
CA ILE A 439 -8.73 -6.37 17.87
C ILE A 439 -8.97 -5.99 19.34
N ASN A 440 -8.71 -4.73 19.68
CA ASN A 440 -8.61 -4.26 21.07
C ASN A 440 -9.96 -3.90 21.69
N ASP A 441 -11.00 -3.54 20.89
CA ASP A 441 -12.30 -3.10 21.40
C ASP A 441 -13.49 -3.94 20.93
N LEU A 442 -13.41 -4.58 19.77
CA LEU A 442 -14.44 -5.49 19.30
C LEU A 442 -14.11 -6.98 19.54
N GLY A 443 -12.86 -7.27 19.86
CA GLY A 443 -12.42 -8.65 20.08
C GLY A 443 -12.52 -9.51 18.82
N ILE A 444 -12.28 -8.93 17.66
CA ILE A 444 -12.24 -9.60 16.37
C ILE A 444 -10.76 -9.88 16.02
N ALA A 445 -10.41 -11.12 15.74
CA ALA A 445 -9.11 -11.47 15.23
C ALA A 445 -8.99 -11.05 13.75
N VAL A 446 -7.77 -10.70 13.31
CA VAL A 446 -7.50 -10.37 11.90
C VAL A 446 -6.39 -11.30 11.40
N PHE A 447 -6.66 -11.99 10.32
CA PHE A 447 -5.70 -12.85 9.65
C PHE A 447 -5.29 -12.26 8.31
N LEU A 448 -3.99 -12.10 8.10
CA LEU A 448 -3.37 -11.49 6.93
C LEU A 448 -2.59 -12.58 6.15
N PRO A 449 -3.18 -13.22 5.13
CA PRO A 449 -2.55 -14.29 4.38
C PRO A 449 -1.53 -13.77 3.36
N ASN A 450 -0.42 -14.49 3.20
CA ASN A 450 0.50 -14.43 2.06
C ASN A 450 0.25 -15.67 1.19
N VAL A 451 -0.66 -15.55 0.25
CA VAL A 451 -0.95 -16.60 -0.73
C VAL A 451 0.19 -16.70 -1.76
N ARG A 452 0.23 -17.79 -2.56
CA ARG A 452 1.13 -17.81 -3.73
C ARG A 452 0.90 -16.56 -4.60
N GLY A 453 1.96 -16.06 -5.23
CA GLY A 453 1.96 -14.73 -5.88
C GLY A 453 2.46 -13.60 -4.98
N SER A 454 2.53 -13.79 -3.64
CA SER A 454 3.09 -12.81 -2.73
C SER A 454 4.61 -12.67 -2.89
N THR A 455 5.13 -11.44 -2.72
CA THR A 455 6.57 -11.14 -2.71
C THR A 455 7.23 -11.54 -1.39
N GLY A 456 8.58 -11.52 -1.35
CA GLY A 456 9.36 -11.81 -0.15
C GLY A 456 9.63 -13.30 0.09
N PHE A 457 9.21 -14.17 -0.83
CA PHE A 457 9.40 -15.63 -0.75
C PHE A 457 10.13 -16.20 -1.98
N GLY A 458 10.78 -15.35 -2.74
CA GLY A 458 11.53 -15.69 -3.95
C GLY A 458 10.71 -15.68 -5.24
N LYS A 459 11.44 -15.70 -6.37
CA LYS A 459 10.89 -15.62 -7.74
C LYS A 459 9.92 -16.76 -8.05
N ARG A 460 10.26 -17.98 -7.65
CA ARG A 460 9.41 -19.14 -7.87
C ARG A 460 8.04 -18.94 -7.23
N PHE A 461 8.01 -18.54 -5.96
CA PHE A 461 6.76 -18.38 -5.20
C PHE A 461 5.87 -17.28 -5.80
N VAL A 462 6.44 -16.15 -6.16
CA VAL A 462 5.69 -15.01 -6.72
C VAL A 462 5.12 -15.33 -8.11
N SER A 463 5.70 -16.32 -8.83
CA SER A 463 5.24 -16.73 -10.17
C SER A 463 4.20 -17.88 -10.16
N LEU A 464 3.85 -18.41 -8.99
CA LEU A 464 3.03 -19.64 -8.90
C LEU A 464 1.58 -19.45 -9.37
N ASP A 465 1.05 -18.23 -9.32
CA ASP A 465 -0.32 -17.92 -9.74
C ASP A 465 -0.39 -17.07 -11.03
N ASN A 466 0.74 -16.84 -11.73
CA ASN A 466 0.78 -16.00 -12.93
C ASN A 466 -0.02 -16.57 -14.09
N GLY A 467 -0.71 -15.67 -14.79
CA GLY A 467 -1.51 -15.94 -15.97
C GLY A 467 -2.91 -16.47 -15.70
N ALA A 468 -3.76 -16.44 -16.70
CA ALA A 468 -5.20 -16.73 -16.59
C ALA A 468 -5.51 -18.12 -16.02
N PHE A 469 -4.68 -19.14 -16.33
CA PHE A 469 -4.96 -20.54 -15.98
C PHE A 469 -4.55 -20.92 -14.55
N LYS A 470 -3.69 -20.13 -13.90
CA LYS A 470 -3.21 -20.39 -12.53
C LYS A 470 -3.78 -19.40 -11.51
N ARG A 471 -4.44 -18.34 -11.94
CA ARG A 471 -4.90 -17.24 -11.09
C ARG A 471 -5.78 -17.68 -9.91
N GLU A 472 -6.60 -18.71 -10.06
CA GLU A 472 -7.41 -19.22 -8.97
C GLU A 472 -6.64 -20.12 -7.98
N ASP A 473 -5.36 -20.44 -8.22
CA ASP A 473 -4.58 -21.24 -7.27
C ASP A 473 -4.31 -20.46 -5.97
N SER A 474 -4.15 -19.13 -6.03
CA SER A 474 -4.10 -18.27 -4.85
C SER A 474 -5.42 -18.28 -4.06
N VAL A 475 -6.57 -18.40 -4.72
CA VAL A 475 -7.87 -18.54 -4.04
C VAL A 475 -7.97 -19.90 -3.31
N LYS A 476 -7.35 -20.95 -3.85
CA LYS A 476 -7.31 -22.26 -3.18
C LYS A 476 -6.44 -22.24 -1.92
N ASP A 477 -5.40 -21.40 -1.88
CA ASP A 477 -4.59 -21.21 -0.66
C ASP A 477 -5.44 -20.68 0.50
N ILE A 478 -6.42 -19.81 0.23
CA ILE A 478 -7.38 -19.35 1.25
C ILE A 478 -8.12 -20.53 1.88
N GLY A 479 -8.44 -21.58 1.12
CA GLY A 479 -9.07 -22.80 1.66
C GLY A 479 -8.22 -23.46 2.75
N ALA A 480 -6.92 -23.61 2.52
CA ALA A 480 -6.00 -24.19 3.50
C ALA A 480 -5.91 -23.33 4.78
N PHE A 481 -5.90 -22.01 4.64
CA PHE A 481 -5.94 -21.11 5.80
C PHE A 481 -7.29 -21.19 6.54
N LEU A 482 -8.41 -21.28 5.81
CA LEU A 482 -9.72 -21.45 6.45
C LEU A 482 -9.79 -22.73 7.29
N ASP A 483 -9.19 -23.82 6.81
CA ASP A 483 -9.15 -25.08 7.57
C ASP A 483 -8.31 -24.94 8.84
N ALA A 484 -7.17 -24.25 8.78
CA ALA A 484 -6.36 -23.97 9.95
C ALA A 484 -7.08 -23.03 10.95
N LEU A 485 -7.75 -21.98 10.47
CA LEU A 485 -8.52 -21.07 11.31
C LEU A 485 -9.73 -21.76 11.98
N LYS A 486 -10.40 -22.67 11.28
CA LYS A 486 -11.49 -23.49 11.84
C LYS A 486 -11.01 -24.47 12.91
N ALA A 487 -9.79 -24.99 12.77
CA ALA A 487 -9.18 -25.91 13.73
C ALA A 487 -8.66 -25.18 15.00
N ASP A 488 -8.51 -23.86 14.95
CA ASP A 488 -8.02 -23.08 16.06
C ASP A 488 -9.09 -22.96 17.18
N PRO A 489 -8.80 -23.47 18.39
CA PRO A 489 -9.80 -23.49 19.48
C PRO A 489 -10.21 -22.10 19.99
N ALA A 490 -9.40 -21.06 19.72
CA ALA A 490 -9.68 -19.68 20.11
C ALA A 490 -10.50 -18.90 19.07
N LEU A 491 -10.70 -19.46 17.87
CA LEU A 491 -11.47 -18.82 16.80
C LEU A 491 -12.86 -19.46 16.63
N ASP A 492 -13.80 -18.66 16.16
CA ASP A 492 -15.17 -19.11 15.92
C ASP A 492 -15.38 -19.37 14.41
N PRO A 493 -15.44 -20.62 13.97
CA PRO A 493 -15.64 -20.98 12.57
C PRO A 493 -16.98 -20.55 12.00
N ALA A 494 -17.98 -20.24 12.87
CA ALA A 494 -19.27 -19.74 12.46
C ALA A 494 -19.30 -18.22 12.24
N ARG A 495 -18.25 -17.48 12.64
CA ARG A 495 -18.16 -16.01 12.55
C ARG A 495 -16.88 -15.57 11.84
N MET A 496 -16.78 -15.91 10.55
CA MET A 496 -15.65 -15.52 9.71
C MET A 496 -16.13 -14.54 8.64
N ALA A 497 -15.29 -13.60 8.27
CA ALA A 497 -15.52 -12.65 7.17
C ALA A 497 -14.28 -12.49 6.31
N VAL A 498 -14.45 -11.94 5.10
CA VAL A 498 -13.35 -11.68 4.17
C VAL A 498 -13.36 -10.24 3.72
N THR A 499 -12.17 -9.66 3.59
CA THR A 499 -11.94 -8.34 3.01
C THR A 499 -10.68 -8.34 2.17
N GLY A 500 -10.49 -7.28 1.39
CA GLY A 500 -9.28 -7.04 0.63
C GLY A 500 -9.46 -5.89 -0.35
N GLY A 501 -8.33 -5.37 -0.84
CA GLY A 501 -8.31 -4.25 -1.78
C GLY A 501 -7.60 -4.59 -3.09
N SER A 502 -8.03 -3.99 -4.22
CA SER A 502 -7.39 -4.20 -5.52
C SER A 502 -7.46 -5.66 -5.97
N TYR A 503 -6.32 -6.32 -6.18
CA TYR A 503 -6.28 -7.77 -6.37
C TYR A 503 -6.85 -8.52 -5.15
N GLY A 504 -6.55 -8.07 -3.92
CA GLY A 504 -7.19 -8.60 -2.71
C GLY A 504 -8.71 -8.43 -2.72
N GLY A 505 -9.22 -7.38 -3.40
CA GLY A 505 -10.64 -7.21 -3.66
C GLY A 505 -11.21 -8.26 -4.62
N TYR A 506 -10.47 -8.62 -5.68
CA TYR A 506 -10.80 -9.80 -6.49
C TYR A 506 -10.83 -11.06 -5.63
N MET A 507 -9.78 -11.28 -4.83
CA MET A 507 -9.68 -12.42 -3.90
C MET A 507 -10.83 -12.44 -2.88
N CYS A 508 -11.29 -11.27 -2.44
CA CYS A 508 -12.48 -11.12 -1.58
C CYS A 508 -13.74 -11.67 -2.27
N TYR A 509 -14.02 -11.26 -3.52
CA TYR A 509 -15.14 -11.82 -4.29
C TYR A 509 -14.97 -13.32 -4.55
N ALA A 510 -13.80 -13.71 -5.04
CA ALA A 510 -13.51 -15.12 -5.40
C ALA A 510 -13.62 -16.05 -4.19
N SER A 511 -13.16 -15.58 -3.01
CA SER A 511 -13.30 -16.32 -1.74
C SER A 511 -14.76 -16.41 -1.29
N ALA A 512 -15.52 -15.31 -1.38
CA ALA A 512 -16.95 -15.28 -1.05
C ALA A 512 -17.79 -16.18 -1.98
N ILE A 513 -17.32 -16.43 -3.19
CA ILE A 513 -17.90 -17.39 -4.15
C ILE A 513 -17.49 -18.81 -3.77
N ARG A 514 -16.19 -19.09 -3.76
CA ARG A 514 -15.66 -20.45 -3.60
C ARG A 514 -15.94 -21.05 -2.22
N TYR A 515 -15.97 -20.24 -1.19
CA TYR A 515 -16.16 -20.62 0.21
C TYR A 515 -17.41 -19.93 0.79
N ALA A 516 -18.50 -19.91 0.02
CA ALA A 516 -19.74 -19.19 0.33
C ALA A 516 -20.33 -19.50 1.71
N ASP A 517 -20.16 -20.72 2.22
CA ASP A 517 -20.64 -21.13 3.53
C ASP A 517 -19.75 -20.70 4.70
N ALA A 518 -18.51 -20.31 4.42
CA ALA A 518 -17.56 -19.92 5.47
C ALA A 518 -17.77 -18.50 5.96
N PHE A 519 -18.21 -17.58 5.09
CA PHE A 519 -18.20 -16.16 5.39
C PHE A 519 -19.57 -15.60 5.73
N LYS A 520 -19.63 -14.78 6.77
CA LYS A 520 -20.82 -14.05 7.25
C LYS A 520 -20.90 -12.61 6.70
N GLY A 521 -19.85 -12.15 6.06
CA GLY A 521 -19.78 -10.85 5.41
C GLY A 521 -18.55 -10.75 4.52
N ALA A 522 -18.64 -9.96 3.44
CA ALA A 522 -17.52 -9.68 2.56
C ALA A 522 -17.47 -8.18 2.24
N LEU A 523 -16.30 -7.54 2.47
CA LEU A 523 -16.06 -6.14 2.19
C LEU A 523 -14.94 -6.04 1.17
N CYS A 524 -15.27 -5.69 -0.09
CA CYS A 524 -14.33 -5.70 -1.20
C CYS A 524 -14.06 -4.28 -1.69
N ASN A 525 -12.79 -3.81 -1.57
CA ASN A 525 -12.38 -2.45 -1.88
C ASN A 525 -11.70 -2.38 -3.24
N VAL A 526 -12.04 -1.39 -4.08
CA VAL A 526 -11.42 -1.09 -5.38
C VAL A 526 -11.11 -2.36 -6.18
N ALA A 527 -12.10 -3.24 -6.25
CA ALA A 527 -11.94 -4.66 -6.57
C ALA A 527 -12.18 -4.97 -8.05
N ILE A 528 -11.35 -5.86 -8.63
CA ILE A 528 -11.55 -6.39 -9.99
C ILE A 528 -12.73 -7.36 -9.95
N SER A 529 -13.79 -7.06 -10.69
CA SER A 529 -14.98 -7.90 -10.83
C SER A 529 -15.00 -8.72 -12.11
N ASN A 530 -14.33 -8.23 -13.17
CA ASN A 530 -14.21 -8.89 -14.45
C ASN A 530 -12.83 -8.59 -15.07
N PHE A 531 -11.98 -9.59 -15.19
CA PHE A 531 -10.63 -9.41 -15.71
C PHE A 531 -10.58 -8.87 -17.13
N VAL A 532 -11.55 -9.20 -17.98
CA VAL A 532 -11.58 -8.70 -19.37
C VAL A 532 -11.89 -7.23 -19.39
N THR A 533 -12.97 -6.76 -18.73
CA THR A 533 -13.32 -5.34 -18.69
C THR A 533 -12.26 -4.52 -17.95
N PHE A 534 -11.64 -5.09 -16.91
CA PHE A 534 -10.53 -4.48 -16.21
C PHE A 534 -9.32 -4.25 -17.14
N LEU A 535 -8.85 -5.28 -17.87
CA LEU A 535 -7.71 -5.18 -18.78
C LEU A 535 -7.98 -4.26 -19.96
N GLU A 536 -9.22 -4.20 -20.45
CA GLU A 536 -9.62 -3.29 -21.51
C GLU A 536 -9.69 -1.83 -21.06
N ASN A 537 -10.02 -1.55 -19.79
CA ASN A 537 -10.33 -0.21 -19.28
C ASN A 537 -9.34 0.38 -18.28
N THR A 538 -8.41 -0.41 -17.73
CA THR A 538 -7.31 0.15 -16.90
C THR A 538 -6.46 1.10 -17.74
N GLN A 539 -5.81 2.07 -17.10
CA GLN A 539 -5.02 3.09 -17.81
C GLN A 539 -3.95 2.49 -18.73
N SER A 540 -3.76 3.11 -19.89
CA SER A 540 -2.92 2.60 -20.99
C SER A 540 -1.46 2.37 -20.59
N TYR A 541 -0.87 3.25 -19.77
CA TYR A 541 0.52 3.17 -19.33
C TYR A 541 0.85 1.91 -18.49
N ARG A 542 -0.18 1.23 -17.95
CA ARG A 542 -0.01 0.05 -17.09
C ARG A 542 -0.63 -1.23 -17.66
N ARG A 543 -1.42 -1.13 -18.71
CA ARG A 543 -2.23 -2.23 -19.24
C ARG A 543 -1.40 -3.45 -19.62
N ASP A 544 -0.34 -3.26 -20.39
CA ASP A 544 0.53 -4.36 -20.82
C ASP A 544 1.26 -5.01 -19.62
N LEU A 545 1.65 -4.23 -18.62
CA LEU A 545 2.22 -4.75 -17.36
C LEU A 545 1.23 -5.66 -16.62
N ARG A 546 -0.06 -5.37 -16.70
CA ARG A 546 -1.11 -6.21 -16.07
C ARG A 546 -1.44 -7.43 -16.92
N ARG A 547 -1.31 -7.38 -18.24
CA ARG A 547 -1.47 -8.55 -19.12
C ARG A 547 -0.45 -9.65 -18.83
N VAL A 548 0.79 -9.26 -18.57
CA VAL A 548 1.85 -10.22 -18.20
C VAL A 548 1.47 -10.97 -16.92
N GLU A 549 0.86 -10.30 -15.97
CA GLU A 549 0.50 -10.81 -14.66
C GLU A 549 -0.77 -11.67 -14.70
N TYR A 550 -1.87 -11.10 -15.25
CA TYR A 550 -3.20 -11.74 -15.19
C TYR A 550 -3.50 -12.65 -16.38
N GLY A 551 -2.79 -12.49 -17.48
CA GLY A 551 -3.10 -13.06 -18.79
C GLY A 551 -3.60 -11.99 -19.77
N ASP A 552 -3.57 -12.34 -21.06
CA ASP A 552 -3.88 -11.43 -22.17
C ASP A 552 -5.30 -11.68 -22.69
N GLU A 553 -6.20 -10.72 -22.52
CA GLU A 553 -7.59 -10.78 -22.96
C GLU A 553 -7.73 -10.76 -24.50
N ARG A 554 -6.65 -10.43 -25.22
CA ARG A 554 -6.61 -10.45 -26.69
C ARG A 554 -6.40 -11.89 -27.23
N ASP A 555 -5.82 -12.77 -26.41
CA ASP A 555 -5.74 -14.21 -26.72
C ASP A 555 -7.10 -14.88 -26.48
N PRO A 556 -7.71 -15.54 -27.48
CA PRO A 556 -9.04 -16.11 -27.34
C PRO A 556 -9.17 -17.16 -26.22
N ALA A 557 -8.14 -18.00 -25.99
CA ALA A 557 -8.18 -19.04 -24.98
C ALA A 557 -8.07 -18.45 -23.57
N GLN A 558 -7.16 -17.47 -23.38
CA GLN A 558 -7.02 -16.76 -22.12
C GLN A 558 -8.25 -15.89 -21.82
N ARG A 559 -8.84 -15.24 -22.86
CA ARG A 559 -10.07 -14.45 -22.68
C ARG A 559 -11.21 -15.29 -22.12
N VAL A 560 -11.42 -16.51 -22.67
CA VAL A 560 -12.44 -17.43 -22.16
C VAL A 560 -12.17 -17.75 -20.69
N LYS A 561 -10.93 -18.07 -20.33
CA LYS A 561 -10.55 -18.40 -18.95
C LYS A 561 -10.69 -17.18 -18.02
N LEU A 562 -10.25 -15.99 -18.44
CA LEU A 562 -10.41 -14.74 -17.69
C LEU A 562 -11.89 -14.43 -17.40
N LEU A 563 -12.79 -14.69 -18.36
CA LEU A 563 -14.23 -14.56 -18.15
C LEU A 563 -14.77 -15.61 -17.17
N GLU A 564 -14.30 -16.84 -17.25
CA GLU A 564 -14.70 -17.95 -16.37
C GLU A 564 -14.38 -17.64 -14.89
N ILE A 565 -13.17 -17.15 -14.62
CA ILE A 565 -12.70 -16.85 -13.26
C ILE A 565 -13.16 -15.46 -12.76
N SER A 566 -13.84 -14.68 -13.59
CA SER A 566 -14.32 -13.34 -13.22
C SER A 566 -15.53 -13.42 -12.27
N PRO A 567 -15.45 -12.80 -11.08
CA PRO A 567 -16.52 -12.82 -10.08
C PRO A 567 -17.88 -12.36 -10.61
N LEU A 568 -17.89 -11.38 -11.51
CA LEU A 568 -19.12 -10.82 -12.09
C LEU A 568 -20.03 -11.90 -12.70
N ARG A 569 -19.47 -12.94 -13.31
CA ARG A 569 -20.24 -14.05 -13.89
C ARG A 569 -20.77 -15.03 -12.85
N ARG A 570 -20.25 -14.97 -11.64
CA ARG A 570 -20.49 -15.93 -10.57
C ARG A 570 -21.15 -15.30 -9.34
N VAL A 571 -21.66 -14.07 -9.45
CA VAL A 571 -22.31 -13.35 -8.33
C VAL A 571 -23.48 -14.11 -7.71
N GLY A 572 -24.14 -15.00 -8.48
CA GLY A 572 -25.21 -15.87 -8.00
C GLY A 572 -24.77 -16.87 -6.92
N GLU A 573 -23.49 -17.16 -6.82
CA GLU A 573 -22.91 -18.08 -5.83
C GLU A 573 -22.61 -17.40 -4.49
N ILE A 574 -22.55 -16.05 -4.43
CA ILE A 574 -22.26 -15.29 -3.21
C ILE A 574 -23.49 -15.36 -2.29
N ARG A 575 -23.29 -15.81 -1.05
CA ARG A 575 -24.35 -15.89 -0.02
C ARG A 575 -24.23 -14.81 1.05
N ALA A 576 -23.01 -14.38 1.34
CA ALA A 576 -22.72 -13.37 2.36
C ALA A 576 -23.26 -11.99 1.97
N PRO A 577 -23.72 -11.17 2.92
CA PRO A 577 -23.88 -9.73 2.73
C PRO A 577 -22.60 -9.11 2.19
N MET A 578 -22.76 -8.13 1.28
CA MET A 578 -21.64 -7.49 0.59
C MET A 578 -21.55 -6.01 0.90
N PHE A 579 -20.32 -5.52 1.08
CA PHE A 579 -20.00 -4.10 1.08
C PHE A 579 -18.93 -3.84 0.03
N VAL A 580 -19.24 -3.01 -0.95
CA VAL A 580 -18.34 -2.64 -2.06
C VAL A 580 -17.92 -1.18 -1.87
N VAL A 581 -16.62 -0.91 -1.99
CA VAL A 581 -16.04 0.43 -1.83
C VAL A 581 -15.22 0.79 -3.05
N GLN A 582 -15.34 2.03 -3.56
CA GLN A 582 -14.67 2.47 -4.77
C GLN A 582 -14.29 3.95 -4.73
N GLY A 583 -13.13 4.31 -5.26
CA GLY A 583 -12.79 5.69 -5.60
C GLY A 583 -13.21 6.02 -7.03
N ALA A 584 -13.84 7.18 -7.23
CA ALA A 584 -14.36 7.56 -8.55
C ALA A 584 -13.26 7.83 -9.58
N ASN A 585 -12.08 8.28 -9.11
CA ASN A 585 -10.95 8.65 -9.97
C ASN A 585 -9.88 7.53 -10.08
N ASP A 586 -10.22 6.30 -9.71
CA ASP A 586 -9.28 5.19 -9.69
C ASP A 586 -8.77 4.85 -11.11
N PRO A 587 -7.47 5.07 -11.42
CA PRO A 587 -6.91 4.77 -12.73
C PRO A 587 -6.46 3.31 -12.85
N ARG A 588 -6.42 2.59 -11.74
CA ARG A 588 -5.96 1.19 -11.70
C ARG A 588 -7.11 0.23 -11.91
N VAL A 589 -8.12 0.32 -11.05
CA VAL A 589 -9.36 -0.47 -11.16
C VAL A 589 -10.51 0.49 -11.39
N PRO A 590 -10.96 0.66 -12.65
CA PRO A 590 -11.98 1.64 -12.99
C PRO A 590 -13.28 1.46 -12.19
N LYS A 591 -13.94 2.57 -11.86
CA LYS A 591 -15.21 2.57 -11.12
C LYS A 591 -16.26 1.65 -11.74
N SER A 592 -16.21 1.46 -13.06
CA SER A 592 -17.10 0.53 -13.78
C SER A 592 -17.04 -0.92 -13.26
N GLU A 593 -15.90 -1.34 -12.69
CA GLU A 593 -15.77 -2.66 -12.08
C GLU A 593 -16.68 -2.80 -10.85
N ALA A 594 -16.74 -1.76 -10.01
CA ALA A 594 -17.65 -1.73 -8.87
C ALA A 594 -19.11 -1.56 -9.30
N ASP A 595 -19.40 -0.66 -10.25
CA ASP A 595 -20.78 -0.40 -10.71
C ASP A 595 -21.43 -1.67 -11.29
N GLN A 596 -20.70 -2.42 -12.14
CA GLN A 596 -21.26 -3.63 -12.79
C GLN A 596 -21.50 -4.76 -11.78
N VAL A 597 -20.62 -4.96 -10.81
CA VAL A 597 -20.80 -6.04 -9.81
C VAL A 597 -21.92 -5.69 -8.83
N VAL A 598 -22.04 -4.44 -8.39
CA VAL A 598 -23.15 -3.99 -7.52
C VAL A 598 -24.50 -4.14 -8.22
N ALA A 599 -24.59 -3.74 -9.49
CA ALA A 599 -25.80 -3.93 -10.28
C ALA A 599 -26.19 -5.42 -10.38
N ALA A 600 -25.24 -6.29 -10.66
CA ALA A 600 -25.46 -7.74 -10.76
C ALA A 600 -25.85 -8.36 -9.41
N LEU A 601 -25.20 -7.97 -8.31
CA LEU A 601 -25.53 -8.43 -6.95
C LEU A 601 -26.97 -8.05 -6.55
N ASN A 602 -27.39 -6.81 -6.84
CA ASN A 602 -28.72 -6.33 -6.49
C ASN A 602 -29.84 -6.86 -7.40
N ALA A 603 -29.50 -7.32 -8.62
CA ALA A 603 -30.47 -7.93 -9.54
C ALA A 603 -30.87 -9.36 -9.18
N ARG A 604 -30.22 -9.98 -8.20
CA ARG A 604 -30.53 -11.37 -7.77
C ARG A 604 -31.89 -11.43 -7.07
N PRO A 605 -32.74 -12.42 -7.36
CA PRO A 605 -34.00 -12.61 -6.64
C PRO A 605 -33.77 -12.76 -5.11
N GLY A 606 -34.48 -11.97 -4.32
CA GLY A 606 -34.38 -12.01 -2.86
C GLY A 606 -33.05 -11.54 -2.27
N ALA A 607 -32.23 -10.83 -3.04
CA ALA A 607 -30.94 -10.34 -2.58
C ALA A 607 -31.09 -9.32 -1.43
N THR A 608 -30.24 -9.47 -0.41
CA THR A 608 -30.00 -8.38 0.55
C THR A 608 -29.32 -7.23 -0.21
N PRO A 609 -29.78 -5.97 -0.05
CA PRO A 609 -29.17 -4.83 -0.73
C PRO A 609 -27.68 -4.74 -0.44
N THR A 610 -26.87 -4.66 -1.49
CA THR A 610 -25.42 -4.49 -1.39
C THR A 610 -25.13 -3.11 -0.84
N TRP A 611 -24.30 -3.03 0.20
CA TRP A 611 -23.73 -1.75 0.63
C TRP A 611 -22.73 -1.29 -0.42
N TYR A 612 -22.90 -0.08 -0.91
CA TYR A 612 -21.99 0.50 -1.89
C TYR A 612 -21.60 1.92 -1.46
N MET A 613 -20.29 2.21 -1.45
CA MET A 613 -19.74 3.52 -1.12
C MET A 613 -18.76 3.96 -2.18
N VAL A 614 -18.92 5.19 -2.65
CA VAL A 614 -18.01 5.84 -3.61
C VAL A 614 -17.44 7.10 -3.01
N GLY A 615 -16.11 7.24 -3.07
CA GLY A 615 -15.39 8.50 -2.81
C GLY A 615 -15.21 9.27 -4.11
N GLU A 616 -16.00 10.33 -4.31
CA GLU A 616 -16.02 11.08 -5.58
C GLU A 616 -14.72 11.87 -5.87
N ASN A 617 -13.94 12.15 -4.82
CA ASN A 617 -12.65 12.83 -4.88
C ASN A 617 -11.49 11.92 -4.43
N GLU A 618 -11.64 10.61 -4.58
CA GLU A 618 -10.68 9.58 -4.20
C GLU A 618 -10.32 8.70 -5.39
N GLY A 619 -9.11 8.10 -5.33
CA GLY A 619 -8.60 7.19 -6.34
C GLY A 619 -8.54 5.73 -5.87
N HIS A 620 -7.39 5.08 -6.07
CA HIS A 620 -7.16 3.68 -5.70
C HIS A 620 -6.98 3.52 -4.18
N GLY A 621 -7.97 3.94 -3.43
CA GLY A 621 -8.03 4.02 -1.98
C GLY A 621 -8.39 5.43 -1.51
N PHE A 622 -8.95 5.54 -0.30
CA PHE A 622 -9.31 6.82 0.28
C PHE A 622 -8.10 7.43 0.98
N ALA A 623 -7.73 8.65 0.59
CA ALA A 623 -6.57 9.37 1.12
C ALA A 623 -6.95 10.52 2.07
N LYS A 624 -8.15 11.08 1.91
CA LYS A 624 -8.63 12.19 2.73
C LYS A 624 -9.22 11.67 4.05
N LYS A 625 -8.76 12.24 5.17
CA LYS A 625 -9.15 11.77 6.52
C LYS A 625 -10.66 11.71 6.71
N GLU A 626 -11.38 12.76 6.31
CA GLU A 626 -12.84 12.81 6.44
C GLU A 626 -13.54 11.62 5.75
N ASN A 627 -13.08 11.26 4.54
CA ASN A 627 -13.60 10.12 3.79
C ASN A 627 -13.19 8.79 4.43
N GLN A 628 -11.93 8.68 4.85
CA GLN A 628 -11.40 7.50 5.56
C GLN A 628 -12.14 7.25 6.87
N ASP A 629 -12.44 8.30 7.64
CA ASP A 629 -13.14 8.19 8.91
C ASP A 629 -14.57 7.68 8.68
N TYR A 630 -15.29 8.22 7.69
CA TYR A 630 -16.64 7.79 7.37
C TYR A 630 -16.67 6.34 6.84
N LEU A 631 -15.71 5.97 5.99
CA LEU A 631 -15.54 4.59 5.52
C LEU A 631 -15.30 3.64 6.70
N PHE A 632 -14.39 3.99 7.61
CA PHE A 632 -14.08 3.15 8.76
C PHE A 632 -15.30 2.94 9.67
N TRP A 633 -16.06 3.98 9.96
CA TRP A 633 -17.29 3.83 10.76
C TRP A 633 -18.32 2.92 10.07
N SER A 634 -18.49 3.08 8.76
CA SER A 634 -19.37 2.20 7.97
C SER A 634 -18.87 0.76 7.96
N THR A 635 -17.56 0.55 7.86
CA THR A 635 -16.91 -0.77 7.98
C THR A 635 -17.19 -1.41 9.34
N LEU A 636 -17.06 -0.65 10.43
CA LEU A 636 -17.37 -1.15 11.77
C LEU A 636 -18.84 -1.54 11.92
N GLN A 637 -19.78 -0.73 11.39
CA GLN A 637 -21.19 -1.09 11.37
C GLN A 637 -21.44 -2.39 10.61
N PHE A 638 -20.78 -2.56 9.46
CA PHE A 638 -20.90 -3.78 8.67
C PHE A 638 -20.41 -5.00 9.44
N TRP A 639 -19.23 -4.94 10.05
CA TRP A 639 -18.71 -6.04 10.87
C TRP A 639 -19.53 -6.32 12.14
N GLN A 640 -20.05 -5.28 12.78
CA GLN A 640 -20.96 -5.47 13.91
C GLN A 640 -22.26 -6.19 13.50
N GLN A 641 -22.79 -5.91 12.32
CA GLN A 641 -24.01 -6.56 11.83
C GLN A 641 -23.77 -8.02 11.38
N THR A 642 -22.61 -8.32 10.84
CA THR A 642 -22.33 -9.63 10.22
C THR A 642 -21.60 -10.60 11.15
N LEU A 643 -20.76 -10.11 12.06
CA LEU A 643 -19.92 -10.96 12.92
C LEU A 643 -20.28 -10.93 14.40
N LEU A 644 -20.95 -9.86 14.91
CA LEU A 644 -21.15 -9.67 16.34
C LEU A 644 -22.65 -9.75 16.77
N LYS A 645 -23.56 -9.95 15.82
CA LYS A 645 -25.00 -10.22 16.11
C LYS A 645 -25.29 -11.68 16.29
#